data_92c7fa336b125055b463903be4747741
#
_entry.id   92c7fa336b125055b463903be4747741
#
_cell.length_a   1.000
_cell.length_b   1.000
_cell.length_c   1.000
_cell.angle_alpha   90.00
_cell.angle_beta   90.00
_cell.angle_gamma   90.00
#
_symmetry.space_group_name_H-M   'P 1'
#
loop_
_entity.id
_entity.type
_entity.pdbx_description
1 polymer ?
#
loop_
_entity_poly.entity_id
_entity_poly.type
_entity_poly.pdbx_seq_one_letter_code
_entity_poly.pdbx_strand_id
1 'polypeptide(L)'
;MKKRLPIILTLLLVCIAVSYASAANVAVSPQNLSVDGVDADCDKYNIDGSNYFKLRDLAQLLSKTDSRFSVSFDEQSNAVTVVSGKEYTPVGGELARGRDQSKTAVVSKQSVLIDGKAADGLSVYNIGGNNYFKLRDLGDALDFTVDYDADSNTAIVLSKGSTAVYQNAFEKLLEDVNEKRRADMAREETFDGFEDYIVKDPSTVDLLSDDEIKALVTRHPTRQSVSQADALADVDLLFRALHNAYGAYYYFGADKFDAAEAEVKAWVQKQKTVNVEKLGQTINTAPQFVQDAHFAIRPGEENVKHQKAWYSYIGTEQSFFKDDSGYYRMIDGEKWYVDSLSNKSSEMSPVLRANGSLGYAPTLLCHGKAGSSDTITLRNGDGVTRTDKIVWKANESLLDDTWDRSSACYRYLEENGILYLSIRLFDSRRFADTVLPEYAASGSKAKNCKLVIYDLRSNGGGDDRYARTWTKNFTGAKAVEPKVASANRGSKLGNAAGYDWMSAGEFDGGFDQGKWLANDIPVIVLMDSRCGSSGESALTFAKTMDNVIVIGSNSAGYQLCGNVYDYSLPRTGITACFGVSISLYGSMDNVDYKGYEPDLWCNPKTSLQSVLNMVERYGLGSAEGVAALRAQLPNILTK
;
A
#
# COMPACT_ATOMS: atom_id res chain seq x y z
N MET A 1 -47.82 -88.09 37.05
CA MET A 1 -46.62 -87.24 36.82
C MET A 1 -46.83 -86.47 35.49
N LYS A 2 -47.19 -85.22 35.57
CA LYS A 2 -47.56 -84.37 34.43
C LYS A 2 -46.26 -83.68 33.85
N LYS A 3 -45.87 -83.98 32.61
CA LYS A 3 -44.88 -83.31 31.86
C LYS A 3 -45.42 -81.96 31.29
N ARG A 4 -44.84 -80.88 31.64
CA ARG A 4 -45.10 -79.55 31.03
C ARG A 4 -44.13 -79.29 29.88
N LEU A 5 -44.69 -78.98 28.69
CA LEU A 5 -44.00 -78.58 27.50
C LEU A 5 -43.78 -77.04 27.53
N PRO A 6 -42.59 -76.44 27.23
CA PRO A 6 -42.49 -75.02 27.12
C PRO A 6 -42.76 -74.55 25.68
N ILE A 7 -43.63 -73.54 25.57
CA ILE A 7 -43.91 -72.81 24.33
C ILE A 7 -42.76 -71.89 24.08
N ILE A 8 -42.00 -72.05 22.96
CA ILE A 8 -41.00 -71.13 22.47
C ILE A 8 -41.74 -70.10 21.62
N LEU A 9 -41.75 -68.84 22.12
CA LEU A 9 -42.27 -67.67 21.42
C LEU A 9 -41.11 -67.10 20.58
N THR A 10 -41.11 -67.31 19.26
CA THR A 10 -40.10 -66.73 18.33
C THR A 10 -40.50 -65.30 18.03
N LEU A 11 -39.80 -64.36 18.62
CA LEU A 11 -39.94 -62.95 18.33
C LEU A 11 -39.17 -62.61 17.03
N LEU A 12 -39.90 -62.32 15.93
CA LEU A 12 -39.36 -61.91 14.65
C LEU A 12 -38.97 -60.39 14.78
N LEU A 13 -37.65 -60.10 14.98
CA LEU A 13 -37.17 -58.76 14.97
C LEU A 13 -37.02 -58.27 13.53
N VAL A 14 -38.00 -57.49 13.06
CA VAL A 14 -37.84 -56.75 11.78
C VAL A 14 -36.92 -55.55 12.02
N CYS A 15 -35.66 -55.67 11.66
CA CYS A 15 -34.75 -54.55 11.57
C CYS A 15 -35.17 -53.65 10.39
N ILE A 16 -35.92 -52.60 10.66
CA ILE A 16 -36.05 -51.49 9.70
C ILE A 16 -34.72 -50.77 9.71
N ALA A 17 -33.89 -50.97 8.70
CA ALA A 17 -32.71 -50.15 8.44
C ALA A 17 -33.23 -48.75 8.01
N VAL A 18 -33.34 -47.84 8.95
CA VAL A 18 -33.51 -46.42 8.65
C VAL A 18 -32.17 -45.94 8.14
N SER A 19 -32.04 -45.83 6.82
CA SER A 19 -30.93 -45.13 6.20
C SER A 19 -31.05 -43.66 6.59
N TYR A 20 -30.27 -43.23 7.59
CA TYR A 20 -30.05 -41.81 7.83
C TYR A 20 -29.29 -41.29 6.62
N ALA A 21 -29.97 -40.60 5.70
CA ALA A 21 -29.28 -39.75 4.74
C ALA A 21 -28.51 -38.69 5.56
N SER A 22 -27.20 -38.80 5.55
CA SER A 22 -26.35 -37.74 6.14
C SER A 22 -26.72 -36.44 5.46
N ALA A 23 -27.04 -35.42 6.24
CA ALA A 23 -27.24 -34.08 5.68
C ALA A 23 -25.94 -33.67 4.98
N ALA A 24 -26.05 -33.15 3.76
CA ALA A 24 -24.90 -32.67 3.02
C ALA A 24 -24.14 -31.59 3.83
N ASN A 25 -22.82 -31.68 3.85
CA ASN A 25 -21.98 -30.65 4.48
C ASN A 25 -21.88 -29.47 3.55
N VAL A 26 -22.54 -28.35 3.90
CA VAL A 26 -22.63 -27.14 3.08
C VAL A 26 -21.94 -25.98 3.78
N ALA A 27 -21.00 -25.36 3.12
CA ALA A 27 -20.28 -24.17 3.60
C ALA A 27 -20.07 -23.18 2.44
N VAL A 28 -19.89 -21.91 2.77
CA VAL A 28 -19.47 -20.91 1.76
C VAL A 28 -18.12 -21.35 1.18
N SER A 29 -18.01 -21.38 -0.15
CA SER A 29 -16.76 -21.79 -0.80
C SER A 29 -15.72 -20.65 -0.74
N PRO A 30 -14.49 -20.92 -0.27
CA PRO A 30 -13.38 -19.97 -0.34
C PRO A 30 -12.74 -19.90 -1.73
N GLN A 31 -13.13 -20.75 -2.68
CA GLN A 31 -12.53 -20.84 -4.00
C GLN A 31 -12.70 -19.54 -4.79
N ASN A 32 -11.68 -19.13 -5.49
CA ASN A 32 -11.74 -18.02 -6.46
C ASN A 32 -12.38 -18.49 -7.76
N LEU A 33 -12.74 -17.56 -8.63
CA LEU A 33 -13.27 -17.84 -9.98
C LEU A 33 -12.58 -16.91 -10.98
N SER A 34 -12.13 -17.50 -12.09
CA SER A 34 -11.70 -16.79 -13.27
C SER A 34 -12.53 -17.24 -14.47
N VAL A 35 -12.96 -16.29 -15.31
CA VAL A 35 -13.70 -16.57 -16.55
C VAL A 35 -12.94 -15.91 -17.68
N ASP A 36 -12.46 -16.71 -18.66
CA ASP A 36 -11.64 -16.28 -19.79
C ASP A 36 -10.45 -15.40 -19.37
N GLY A 37 -9.76 -15.80 -18.28
CA GLY A 37 -8.58 -15.11 -17.75
C GLY A 37 -8.89 -13.88 -16.90
N VAL A 38 -10.16 -13.55 -16.68
CA VAL A 38 -10.59 -12.41 -15.85
C VAL A 38 -11.16 -12.90 -14.51
N ASP A 39 -10.63 -12.34 -13.40
CA ASP A 39 -11.15 -12.63 -12.07
C ASP A 39 -12.61 -12.22 -11.94
N ALA A 40 -13.44 -13.14 -11.43
CA ALA A 40 -14.86 -12.94 -11.19
C ALA A 40 -15.20 -13.19 -9.72
N ASP A 41 -16.22 -12.51 -9.24
CA ASP A 41 -16.73 -12.70 -7.88
C ASP A 41 -18.24 -12.94 -7.90
N CYS A 42 -18.68 -14.00 -7.19
CA CYS A 42 -20.06 -14.39 -7.08
C CYS A 42 -20.29 -15.26 -5.85
N ASP A 43 -21.55 -15.46 -5.47
CA ASP A 43 -21.91 -16.40 -4.41
C ASP A 43 -21.68 -17.86 -4.85
N LYS A 44 -20.99 -18.62 -4.00
CA LYS A 44 -20.67 -20.01 -4.23
C LYS A 44 -20.57 -20.80 -2.93
N TYR A 45 -20.94 -22.08 -3.00
CA TYR A 45 -20.91 -22.98 -1.85
C TYR A 45 -20.10 -24.23 -2.14
N ASN A 46 -19.39 -24.73 -1.15
CA ASN A 46 -18.83 -26.07 -1.16
C ASN A 46 -19.84 -27.03 -0.54
N ILE A 47 -20.22 -28.07 -1.28
CA ILE A 47 -21.16 -29.10 -0.84
C ILE A 47 -20.46 -30.43 -1.02
N ASP A 48 -20.18 -31.11 0.09
CA ASP A 48 -19.51 -32.41 0.12
C ASP A 48 -18.21 -32.44 -0.72
N GLY A 49 -17.42 -31.37 -0.64
CA GLY A 49 -16.13 -31.22 -1.34
C GLY A 49 -16.22 -30.76 -2.80
N SER A 50 -17.43 -30.51 -3.33
CA SER A 50 -17.62 -29.94 -4.66
C SER A 50 -18.13 -28.52 -4.61
N ASN A 51 -17.70 -27.67 -5.54
CA ASN A 51 -18.10 -26.25 -5.59
C ASN A 51 -19.31 -26.06 -6.52
N TYR A 52 -20.31 -25.38 -5.97
CA TYR A 52 -21.57 -25.06 -6.61
C TYR A 52 -21.67 -23.54 -6.79
N PHE A 53 -22.07 -23.14 -7.99
CA PHE A 53 -22.17 -21.73 -8.39
C PHE A 53 -23.64 -21.41 -8.73
N LYS A 54 -24.05 -20.18 -8.43
CA LYS A 54 -25.37 -19.69 -8.76
C LYS A 54 -25.50 -19.59 -10.29
N LEU A 55 -26.52 -20.26 -10.84
CA LEU A 55 -26.71 -20.41 -12.28
C LEU A 55 -26.77 -19.06 -13.01
N ARG A 56 -27.51 -18.10 -12.44
CA ARG A 56 -27.66 -16.76 -13.06
C ARG A 56 -26.38 -15.95 -13.06
N ASP A 57 -25.53 -16.14 -12.05
CA ASP A 57 -24.22 -15.47 -12.01
C ASP A 57 -23.32 -15.97 -13.15
N LEU A 58 -23.29 -17.29 -13.39
CA LEU A 58 -22.56 -17.86 -14.52
C LEU A 58 -23.14 -17.42 -15.87
N ALA A 59 -24.47 -17.37 -15.99
CA ALA A 59 -25.15 -16.88 -17.20
C ALA A 59 -24.76 -15.43 -17.48
N GLN A 60 -24.67 -14.59 -16.46
CA GLN A 60 -24.20 -13.20 -16.58
C GLN A 60 -22.73 -13.11 -16.99
N LEU A 61 -21.85 -13.88 -16.35
CA LEU A 61 -20.42 -13.88 -16.65
C LEU A 61 -20.11 -14.36 -18.06
N LEU A 62 -20.85 -15.35 -18.57
CA LEU A 62 -20.68 -15.92 -19.90
C LEU A 62 -21.51 -15.24 -20.99
N SER A 63 -22.36 -14.26 -20.65
CA SER A 63 -23.38 -13.69 -21.57
C SER A 63 -22.85 -13.11 -22.87
N LYS A 64 -21.60 -12.64 -22.88
CA LYS A 64 -20.93 -12.05 -24.06
C LYS A 64 -19.92 -12.99 -24.72
N THR A 65 -19.90 -14.26 -24.33
CA THR A 65 -18.99 -15.29 -24.88
C THR A 65 -19.72 -16.25 -25.81
N ASP A 66 -18.98 -17.14 -26.47
CA ASP A 66 -19.56 -18.20 -27.29
C ASP A 66 -20.20 -19.33 -26.48
N SER A 67 -19.97 -19.37 -25.15
CA SER A 67 -20.67 -20.25 -24.20
C SER A 67 -21.85 -19.56 -23.51
N ARG A 68 -22.38 -18.47 -24.08
CA ARG A 68 -23.54 -17.76 -23.53
C ARG A 68 -24.78 -18.64 -23.46
N PHE A 69 -25.57 -18.42 -22.44
CA PHE A 69 -26.86 -19.07 -22.27
C PHE A 69 -27.83 -18.17 -21.49
N SER A 70 -29.13 -18.31 -21.79
CA SER A 70 -30.19 -17.65 -21.03
C SER A 70 -30.80 -18.59 -20.00
N VAL A 71 -31.33 -18.02 -18.91
CA VAL A 71 -31.99 -18.74 -17.83
C VAL A 71 -33.37 -18.14 -17.61
N SER A 72 -34.40 -19.01 -17.59
CA SER A 72 -35.77 -18.66 -17.20
C SER A 72 -36.33 -19.69 -16.25
N PHE A 73 -37.39 -19.33 -15.55
CA PHE A 73 -38.11 -20.23 -14.66
C PHE A 73 -39.62 -20.24 -15.04
N ASP A 74 -40.17 -21.44 -15.23
CA ASP A 74 -41.57 -21.62 -15.47
C ASP A 74 -42.25 -22.14 -14.18
N GLU A 75 -43.12 -21.33 -13.61
CA GLU A 75 -43.81 -21.63 -12.36
C GLU A 75 -44.83 -22.78 -12.54
N GLN A 76 -45.45 -22.94 -13.73
CA GLN A 76 -46.45 -23.94 -13.97
C GLN A 76 -45.87 -25.35 -14.01
N SER A 77 -44.74 -25.52 -14.66
CA SER A 77 -44.02 -26.80 -14.74
C SER A 77 -43.00 -26.99 -13.64
N ASN A 78 -42.76 -25.99 -12.79
CA ASN A 78 -41.69 -25.95 -11.79
C ASN A 78 -40.31 -26.30 -12.40
N ALA A 79 -40.02 -25.73 -13.58
CA ALA A 79 -38.86 -26.06 -14.35
C ALA A 79 -37.94 -24.85 -14.56
N VAL A 80 -36.61 -25.04 -14.36
CA VAL A 80 -35.58 -24.13 -14.79
C VAL A 80 -35.24 -24.43 -16.25
N THR A 81 -35.41 -23.46 -17.14
CA THR A 81 -35.09 -23.60 -18.56
C THR A 81 -33.81 -22.83 -18.89
N VAL A 82 -32.84 -23.52 -19.48
CA VAL A 82 -31.59 -22.99 -20.00
C VAL A 82 -31.61 -23.11 -21.52
N VAL A 83 -31.29 -22.03 -22.20
CA VAL A 83 -31.18 -22.01 -23.69
C VAL A 83 -29.78 -21.61 -24.08
N SER A 84 -29.02 -22.54 -24.67
CA SER A 84 -27.66 -22.32 -25.16
C SER A 84 -27.60 -21.34 -26.31
N GLY A 85 -26.53 -20.59 -26.44
CA GLY A 85 -26.32 -19.61 -27.51
C GLY A 85 -27.16 -18.34 -27.39
N LYS A 86 -28.10 -18.26 -26.44
CA LYS A 86 -28.94 -17.09 -26.22
C LYS A 86 -28.38 -16.21 -25.13
N GLU A 87 -28.29 -14.90 -25.42
CA GLU A 87 -27.80 -13.92 -24.44
C GLU A 87 -28.68 -13.88 -23.19
N TYR A 88 -28.05 -13.78 -22.02
CA TYR A 88 -28.75 -13.68 -20.74
C TYR A 88 -29.26 -12.26 -20.51
N THR A 89 -30.51 -12.14 -20.07
CA THR A 89 -31.06 -10.86 -19.63
C THR A 89 -31.07 -10.84 -18.10
N PRO A 90 -30.30 -9.93 -17.45
CA PRO A 90 -30.27 -9.83 -16.01
C PRO A 90 -31.66 -9.56 -15.40
N VAL A 91 -31.92 -10.15 -14.26
CA VAL A 91 -33.15 -9.94 -13.50
C VAL A 91 -32.94 -9.21 -12.18
N GLY A 92 -31.64 -8.88 -11.88
CA GLY A 92 -31.19 -8.19 -10.67
C GLY A 92 -30.65 -9.14 -9.60
N GLY A 93 -29.61 -8.70 -8.91
CA GLY A 93 -28.94 -9.46 -7.87
C GLY A 93 -27.93 -10.51 -8.35
N GLU A 94 -27.59 -10.52 -9.65
CA GLU A 94 -26.47 -11.27 -10.19
C GLU A 94 -25.15 -10.69 -9.67
N LEU A 95 -24.18 -11.59 -9.43
CA LEU A 95 -22.83 -11.28 -8.94
C LEU A 95 -22.79 -10.56 -7.58
N ALA A 96 -23.96 -10.37 -6.94
CA ALA A 96 -24.02 -9.82 -5.60
C ALA A 96 -23.61 -10.90 -4.58
N ARG A 97 -22.69 -10.53 -3.66
CA ARG A 97 -22.41 -11.40 -2.50
C ARG A 97 -23.48 -11.20 -1.44
N GLY A 98 -24.17 -12.31 -1.13
CA GLY A 98 -25.14 -12.38 -0.05
C GLY A 98 -24.52 -12.71 1.30
N ARG A 99 -25.38 -12.83 2.33
CA ARG A 99 -24.99 -13.42 3.61
C ARG A 99 -24.93 -14.94 3.46
N ASP A 100 -24.10 -15.60 4.30
CA ASP A 100 -24.07 -17.07 4.36
C ASP A 100 -25.47 -17.64 4.62
N GLN A 101 -25.96 -18.43 3.67
CA GLN A 101 -27.23 -19.14 3.72
C GLN A 101 -27.08 -20.67 3.65
N SER A 102 -25.87 -21.18 3.91
CA SER A 102 -25.56 -22.61 3.86
C SER A 102 -26.58 -23.48 4.64
N LYS A 103 -27.09 -22.95 5.76
CA LYS A 103 -28.11 -23.64 6.59
C LYS A 103 -29.49 -23.80 5.91
N THR A 104 -29.74 -23.10 4.81
CA THR A 104 -31.00 -23.20 4.03
C THR A 104 -30.88 -24.17 2.87
N ALA A 105 -29.70 -24.77 2.66
CA ALA A 105 -29.44 -25.64 1.52
C ALA A 105 -30.30 -26.90 1.52
N VAL A 106 -30.98 -27.13 0.42
CA VAL A 106 -31.77 -28.35 0.15
C VAL A 106 -31.54 -28.81 -1.29
N VAL A 107 -31.58 -30.09 -1.54
CA VAL A 107 -31.57 -30.61 -2.91
C VAL A 107 -32.78 -30.04 -3.66
N SER A 108 -32.53 -29.43 -4.82
CA SER A 108 -33.60 -28.83 -5.62
C SER A 108 -34.57 -29.90 -6.13
N LYS A 109 -35.87 -29.58 -6.04
CA LYS A 109 -36.96 -30.41 -6.60
C LYS A 109 -37.42 -29.91 -7.98
N GLN A 110 -36.75 -28.90 -8.52
CA GLN A 110 -37.06 -28.31 -9.82
C GLN A 110 -36.46 -29.18 -10.93
N SER A 111 -37.23 -29.41 -11.99
CA SER A 111 -36.67 -29.99 -13.20
C SER A 111 -35.81 -28.98 -13.93
N VAL A 112 -34.75 -29.44 -14.57
CA VAL A 112 -33.87 -28.60 -15.38
C VAL A 112 -33.98 -29.05 -16.83
N LEU A 113 -34.28 -28.07 -17.70
CA LEU A 113 -34.35 -28.31 -19.15
C LEU A 113 -33.22 -27.51 -19.81
N ILE A 114 -32.37 -28.19 -20.57
CA ILE A 114 -31.37 -27.56 -21.43
C ILE A 114 -31.79 -27.77 -22.88
N ASP A 115 -32.00 -26.68 -23.62
CA ASP A 115 -32.48 -26.69 -25.02
C ASP A 115 -33.71 -27.58 -25.22
N GLY A 116 -34.64 -27.50 -24.24
CA GLY A 116 -35.91 -28.25 -24.25
C GLY A 116 -35.80 -29.73 -23.86
N LYS A 117 -34.64 -30.24 -23.49
CA LYS A 117 -34.42 -31.63 -23.06
C LYS A 117 -34.16 -31.68 -21.56
N ALA A 118 -34.69 -32.68 -20.88
CA ALA A 118 -34.39 -32.90 -19.47
C ALA A 118 -32.90 -33.15 -19.26
N ALA A 119 -32.29 -32.39 -18.35
CA ALA A 119 -30.89 -32.54 -17.99
C ALA A 119 -30.77 -33.45 -16.77
N ASP A 120 -31.01 -34.75 -17.00
CA ASP A 120 -30.92 -35.78 -15.97
C ASP A 120 -29.43 -35.95 -15.58
N GLY A 121 -29.15 -35.90 -14.26
CA GLY A 121 -27.82 -36.10 -13.73
C GLY A 121 -27.13 -34.81 -13.23
N LEU A 122 -27.69 -33.63 -13.45
CA LEU A 122 -27.17 -32.40 -12.84
C LEU A 122 -27.47 -32.38 -11.34
N SER A 123 -26.43 -32.18 -10.54
CA SER A 123 -26.61 -31.98 -9.10
C SER A 123 -26.96 -30.52 -8.82
N VAL A 124 -28.15 -30.28 -8.28
CA VAL A 124 -28.69 -28.94 -8.03
C VAL A 124 -29.12 -28.77 -6.59
N TYR A 125 -28.67 -27.70 -5.96
CA TYR A 125 -29.13 -27.30 -4.63
C TYR A 125 -29.85 -25.95 -4.69
N ASN A 126 -30.95 -25.84 -3.94
CA ASN A 126 -31.57 -24.55 -3.67
C ASN A 126 -31.02 -24.01 -2.34
N ILE A 127 -30.43 -22.83 -2.37
CA ILE A 127 -29.85 -22.16 -1.19
C ILE A 127 -30.36 -20.73 -1.21
N GLY A 128 -31.09 -20.32 -0.16
CA GLY A 128 -31.65 -18.99 -0.05
C GLY A 128 -32.56 -18.57 -1.21
N GLY A 129 -33.27 -19.55 -1.82
CA GLY A 129 -34.15 -19.31 -2.96
C GLY A 129 -33.47 -19.29 -4.33
N ASN A 130 -32.16 -19.49 -4.41
CA ASN A 130 -31.39 -19.54 -5.66
C ASN A 130 -30.93 -20.98 -5.95
N ASN A 131 -30.82 -21.33 -7.23
CA ASN A 131 -30.31 -22.62 -7.67
C ASN A 131 -28.80 -22.54 -7.91
N TYR A 132 -28.10 -23.45 -7.27
CA TYR A 132 -26.67 -23.64 -7.36
C TYR A 132 -26.35 -24.96 -8.03
N PHE A 133 -25.48 -24.93 -9.02
CA PHE A 133 -25.10 -26.07 -9.83
C PHE A 133 -23.62 -26.38 -9.65
N LYS A 134 -23.29 -27.66 -9.69
CA LYS A 134 -21.89 -28.06 -9.72
C LYS A 134 -21.25 -27.58 -11.01
N LEU A 135 -20.15 -26.79 -10.90
CA LEU A 135 -19.59 -26.06 -12.02
C LEU A 135 -19.17 -26.97 -13.18
N ARG A 136 -18.55 -28.10 -12.87
CA ARG A 136 -18.06 -29.04 -13.90
C ARG A 136 -19.19 -29.69 -14.67
N ASP A 137 -20.26 -30.09 -13.97
CA ASP A 137 -21.44 -30.68 -14.61
C ASP A 137 -22.13 -29.69 -15.57
N LEU A 138 -22.13 -28.40 -15.23
CA LEU A 138 -22.60 -27.33 -16.12
C LEU A 138 -21.67 -27.10 -17.32
N GLY A 139 -20.35 -27.15 -17.12
CA GLY A 139 -19.39 -27.02 -18.21
C GLY A 139 -19.59 -28.08 -19.27
N ASP A 140 -19.78 -29.35 -18.85
CA ASP A 140 -20.03 -30.47 -19.73
C ASP A 140 -21.37 -30.31 -20.48
N ALA A 141 -22.38 -29.73 -19.81
CA ALA A 141 -23.72 -29.57 -20.39
C ALA A 141 -23.86 -28.35 -21.32
N LEU A 142 -23.07 -27.32 -21.14
CA LEU A 142 -23.16 -26.01 -21.84
C LEU A 142 -21.91 -25.65 -22.68
N ASP A 143 -21.02 -26.64 -22.88
CA ASP A 143 -19.84 -26.54 -23.76
C ASP A 143 -18.88 -25.41 -23.37
N PHE A 144 -18.49 -25.39 -22.08
CA PHE A 144 -17.36 -24.60 -21.59
C PHE A 144 -16.41 -25.46 -20.76
N THR A 145 -15.11 -25.15 -20.80
CA THR A 145 -14.09 -25.89 -20.07
C THR A 145 -14.01 -25.40 -18.63
N VAL A 146 -13.87 -26.34 -17.68
CA VAL A 146 -13.61 -26.04 -16.27
C VAL A 146 -12.31 -26.68 -15.85
N ASP A 147 -11.37 -25.85 -15.44
CA ASP A 147 -10.09 -26.24 -14.88
C ASP A 147 -9.93 -25.70 -13.45
N TYR A 148 -8.83 -26.02 -12.81
CA TYR A 148 -8.58 -25.62 -11.44
C TYR A 148 -7.08 -25.38 -11.19
N ASP A 149 -6.77 -24.16 -10.81
CA ASP A 149 -5.43 -23.81 -10.29
C ASP A 149 -5.40 -24.04 -8.77
N ALA A 150 -4.64 -25.03 -8.34
CA ALA A 150 -4.53 -25.40 -6.93
C ALA A 150 -3.71 -24.39 -6.12
N ASP A 151 -2.75 -23.73 -6.74
CA ASP A 151 -1.85 -22.78 -6.07
C ASP A 151 -2.59 -21.49 -5.68
N SER A 152 -3.45 -20.99 -6.56
CA SER A 152 -4.29 -19.81 -6.26
C SER A 152 -5.70 -20.18 -5.76
N ASN A 153 -6.02 -21.48 -5.60
CA ASN A 153 -7.36 -21.98 -5.27
C ASN A 153 -8.44 -21.37 -6.18
N THR A 154 -8.19 -21.36 -7.51
CA THR A 154 -9.05 -20.71 -8.49
C THR A 154 -9.73 -21.74 -9.42
N ALA A 155 -11.08 -21.72 -9.51
CA ALA A 155 -11.81 -22.37 -10.58
C ALA A 155 -11.66 -21.54 -11.85
N ILE A 156 -11.18 -22.15 -12.92
CA ILE A 156 -10.97 -21.52 -14.22
C ILE A 156 -12.08 -21.97 -15.15
N VAL A 157 -12.83 -21.02 -15.70
CA VAL A 157 -13.84 -21.23 -16.72
C VAL A 157 -13.34 -20.62 -18.02
N LEU A 158 -13.20 -21.46 -19.06
CA LEU A 158 -12.86 -21.02 -20.40
C LEU A 158 -14.06 -21.26 -21.32
N SER A 159 -14.59 -20.19 -21.87
CA SER A 159 -15.70 -20.27 -22.83
C SER A 159 -15.26 -20.96 -24.12
N LYS A 160 -16.23 -21.48 -24.88
CA LYS A 160 -15.98 -22.16 -26.15
C LYS A 160 -15.15 -21.28 -27.09
N GLY A 161 -14.04 -21.84 -27.62
CA GLY A 161 -13.13 -21.14 -28.51
C GLY A 161 -12.26 -20.07 -27.84
N SER A 162 -12.32 -19.92 -26.51
CA SER A 162 -11.43 -19.04 -25.77
C SER A 162 -9.98 -19.48 -25.95
N THR A 163 -9.10 -18.53 -26.28
CA THR A 163 -7.64 -18.70 -26.28
C THR A 163 -6.97 -18.06 -25.07
N ALA A 164 -7.78 -17.62 -24.09
CA ALA A 164 -7.27 -16.99 -22.89
C ALA A 164 -6.41 -17.99 -22.11
N VAL A 165 -5.23 -17.54 -21.72
CA VAL A 165 -4.37 -18.25 -20.77
C VAL A 165 -4.67 -17.68 -19.40
N TYR A 166 -4.99 -18.54 -18.45
CA TYR A 166 -5.13 -18.10 -17.09
C TYR A 166 -3.79 -17.59 -16.59
N GLN A 167 -3.76 -16.35 -16.17
CA GLN A 167 -2.68 -15.72 -15.44
C GLN A 167 -3.27 -15.13 -14.18
N ASN A 168 -2.70 -15.49 -13.05
CA ASN A 168 -3.11 -14.99 -11.76
C ASN A 168 -2.97 -13.45 -11.74
N ALA A 169 -3.99 -12.73 -11.27
CA ALA A 169 -4.03 -11.27 -11.34
C ALA A 169 -2.87 -10.62 -10.56
N PHE A 170 -2.35 -11.28 -9.52
CA PHE A 170 -1.17 -10.81 -8.81
C PHE A 170 0.11 -10.98 -9.65
N GLU A 171 0.29 -12.10 -10.35
CA GLU A 171 1.44 -12.31 -11.24
C GLU A 171 1.47 -11.27 -12.35
N LYS A 172 0.31 -11.01 -12.95
CA LYS A 172 0.18 -9.95 -13.97
C LYS A 172 0.52 -8.58 -13.41
N LEU A 173 0.01 -8.23 -12.24
CA LEU A 173 0.32 -6.96 -11.59
C LEU A 173 1.83 -6.83 -11.33
N LEU A 174 2.47 -7.90 -10.86
CA LEU A 174 3.90 -7.92 -10.56
C LEU A 174 4.73 -7.72 -11.82
N GLU A 175 4.35 -8.37 -12.92
CA GLU A 175 4.96 -8.20 -14.24
C GLU A 175 4.82 -6.76 -14.74
N ASP A 176 3.60 -6.21 -14.73
CA ASP A 176 3.31 -4.82 -15.15
C ASP A 176 4.14 -3.80 -14.32
N VAL A 177 4.29 -4.02 -13.01
CA VAL A 177 5.10 -3.15 -12.13
C VAL A 177 6.59 -3.30 -12.44
N ASN A 178 7.08 -4.53 -12.64
CA ASN A 178 8.48 -4.79 -12.99
C ASN A 178 8.83 -4.12 -14.33
N GLU A 179 8.00 -4.30 -15.36
CA GLU A 179 8.22 -3.70 -16.68
C GLU A 179 8.26 -2.18 -16.61
N LYS A 180 7.28 -1.56 -15.94
CA LYS A 180 7.24 -0.12 -15.74
C LYS A 180 8.50 0.40 -15.07
N ARG A 181 8.91 -0.21 -13.95
CA ARG A 181 10.09 0.23 -13.19
C ARG A 181 11.40 0.02 -13.96
N ARG A 182 11.52 -1.09 -14.70
CA ARG A 182 12.69 -1.33 -15.57
C ARG A 182 12.75 -0.30 -16.70
N ALA A 183 11.61 0.03 -17.32
CA ALA A 183 11.54 1.05 -18.35
C ALA A 183 11.91 2.43 -17.80
N ASP A 184 11.41 2.78 -16.61
CA ASP A 184 11.77 4.02 -15.94
C ASP A 184 13.28 4.06 -15.57
N MET A 185 13.87 2.94 -15.14
CA MET A 185 15.31 2.84 -14.89
C MET A 185 16.16 2.94 -16.14
N ALA A 186 15.69 2.39 -17.27
CA ALA A 186 16.42 2.42 -18.54
C ALA A 186 16.37 3.80 -19.23
N ARG A 187 15.37 4.65 -18.89
CA ARG A 187 15.26 6.00 -19.45
C ARG A 187 16.44 6.86 -18.96
N GLU A 188 17.16 7.49 -19.87
CA GLU A 188 18.17 8.46 -19.53
C GLU A 188 17.52 9.70 -18.91
N GLU A 189 18.09 10.19 -17.81
CA GLU A 189 17.68 11.42 -17.15
C GLU A 189 18.81 12.45 -17.22
N THR A 190 18.44 13.70 -17.36
CA THR A 190 19.36 14.82 -17.22
C THR A 190 19.02 15.59 -15.94
N PHE A 191 20.05 16.04 -15.25
CA PHE A 191 19.94 16.91 -14.07
C PHE A 191 20.47 18.28 -14.43
N ASP A 192 20.01 18.82 -15.54
CA ASP A 192 20.44 20.14 -16.05
C ASP A 192 20.14 21.22 -15.01
N GLY A 193 21.16 22.02 -14.71
CA GLY A 193 21.06 23.08 -13.72
C GLY A 193 21.29 22.64 -12.26
N PHE A 194 21.56 21.35 -12.01
CA PHE A 194 21.89 20.89 -10.64
C PHE A 194 23.16 21.57 -10.11
N GLU A 195 24.14 21.87 -10.99
CA GLU A 195 25.37 22.58 -10.64
C GLU A 195 25.11 24.00 -10.10
N ASP A 196 23.97 24.61 -10.38
CA ASP A 196 23.60 25.92 -9.85
C ASP A 196 23.29 25.89 -8.35
N TYR A 197 22.99 24.69 -7.82
CA TYR A 197 22.75 24.46 -6.39
C TYR A 197 24.06 24.22 -5.61
N ILE A 198 25.15 24.01 -6.31
CA ILE A 198 26.47 23.78 -5.73
C ILE A 198 27.22 25.10 -5.63
N VAL A 199 27.87 25.37 -4.49
CA VAL A 199 28.68 26.55 -4.31
C VAL A 199 29.95 26.45 -5.15
N LYS A 200 30.17 27.44 -6.02
CA LYS A 200 31.34 27.50 -6.91
C LYS A 200 32.59 27.98 -6.21
N ASP A 201 32.45 28.77 -5.14
CA ASP A 201 33.57 29.26 -4.32
C ASP A 201 33.38 28.87 -2.85
N PRO A 202 33.96 27.73 -2.42
CA PRO A 202 33.85 27.27 -1.05
C PRO A 202 34.31 28.27 0.00
N SER A 203 35.20 29.20 -0.34
CA SER A 203 35.71 30.23 0.60
C SER A 203 34.63 31.20 1.07
N THR A 204 33.54 31.34 0.31
CA THR A 204 32.39 32.21 0.63
C THR A 204 31.45 31.64 1.68
N VAL A 205 31.55 30.35 2.03
CA VAL A 205 30.62 29.69 2.93
C VAL A 205 31.14 29.44 4.34
N ASP A 206 32.43 29.61 4.58
CA ASP A 206 33.01 29.41 5.91
C ASP A 206 33.06 30.73 6.69
N LEU A 207 31.89 31.32 6.92
CA LEU A 207 31.71 32.63 7.55
C LEU A 207 31.52 32.56 9.08
N LEU A 208 31.58 31.38 9.67
CA LEU A 208 31.38 31.16 11.10
C LEU A 208 32.74 30.99 11.80
N SER A 209 32.92 31.65 12.94
CA SER A 209 34.05 31.40 13.81
C SER A 209 33.94 30.06 14.52
N ASP A 210 35.09 29.53 14.99
CA ASP A 210 35.08 28.24 15.75
C ASP A 210 34.24 28.33 17.03
N ASP A 211 34.18 29.52 17.68
CA ASP A 211 33.32 29.72 18.86
C ASP A 211 31.82 29.71 18.52
N GLU A 212 31.42 30.30 17.38
CA GLU A 212 30.04 30.26 16.89
C GLU A 212 29.62 28.84 16.50
N ILE A 213 30.51 28.11 15.82
CA ILE A 213 30.29 26.70 15.47
C ILE A 213 30.07 25.84 16.73
N LYS A 214 30.98 25.98 17.71
CA LYS A 214 30.87 25.29 18.99
C LYS A 214 29.59 25.65 19.73
N ALA A 215 29.18 26.91 19.70
CA ALA A 215 27.92 27.33 20.30
C ALA A 215 26.72 26.68 19.62
N LEU A 216 26.66 26.64 18.28
CA LEU A 216 25.54 26.06 17.52
C LEU A 216 25.34 24.54 17.75
N VAL A 217 26.43 23.76 17.91
CA VAL A 217 26.34 22.31 18.19
C VAL A 217 26.18 21.98 19.68
N THR A 218 26.27 23.02 20.55
CA THR A 218 25.99 22.87 21.98
C THR A 218 24.52 23.13 22.26
N ARG A 219 23.85 22.23 22.99
CA ARG A 219 22.44 22.42 23.34
C ARG A 219 22.29 23.50 24.41
N HIS A 220 21.41 24.47 24.15
CA HIS A 220 21.09 25.57 25.06
C HIS A 220 19.65 25.45 25.54
N PRO A 221 19.34 25.82 26.82
CA PRO A 221 17.96 25.82 27.31
C PRO A 221 17.16 26.95 26.62
N THR A 222 15.96 26.64 26.18
CA THR A 222 15.05 27.64 25.61
C THR A 222 14.64 28.66 26.69
N ARG A 223 14.79 29.95 26.38
CA ARG A 223 14.39 31.06 27.24
C ARG A 223 12.96 31.50 26.94
N GLN A 224 12.28 32.11 27.90
CA GLN A 224 10.96 32.70 27.67
C GLN A 224 11.05 34.01 26.88
N SER A 225 12.06 34.83 27.20
CA SER A 225 12.29 36.10 26.55
C SER A 225 13.80 36.48 26.60
N VAL A 226 14.20 37.27 25.64
CA VAL A 226 15.57 37.81 25.52
C VAL A 226 15.55 39.31 25.18
N SER A 227 16.71 39.99 25.27
CA SER A 227 16.85 41.34 24.78
C SER A 227 16.70 41.41 23.26
N GLN A 228 16.39 42.59 22.72
CA GLN A 228 16.37 42.83 21.27
C GLN A 228 17.72 42.52 20.63
N ALA A 229 18.83 42.92 21.30
CA ALA A 229 20.18 42.70 20.82
C ALA A 229 20.55 41.20 20.75
N ASP A 230 20.17 40.41 21.79
CA ASP A 230 20.37 38.96 21.79
C ASP A 230 19.56 38.25 20.70
N ALA A 231 18.29 38.66 20.50
CA ALA A 231 17.47 38.12 19.43
C ALA A 231 18.03 38.41 18.04
N LEU A 232 18.47 39.65 17.78
CA LEU A 232 19.11 40.02 16.50
C LEU A 232 20.39 39.23 16.25
N ALA A 233 21.21 39.02 17.28
CA ALA A 233 22.45 38.26 17.16
C ALA A 233 22.20 36.78 16.86
N ASP A 234 21.16 36.17 17.45
CA ASP A 234 20.79 34.77 17.15
C ASP A 234 20.15 34.64 15.76
N VAL A 235 19.34 35.60 15.30
CA VAL A 235 18.80 35.62 13.93
C VAL A 235 19.92 35.70 12.90
N ASP A 236 20.88 36.63 13.09
CA ASP A 236 22.08 36.76 12.23
C ASP A 236 22.87 35.44 12.18
N LEU A 237 23.14 34.85 13.34
CA LEU A 237 23.87 33.59 13.45
C LEU A 237 23.16 32.45 12.74
N LEU A 238 21.80 32.36 12.85
CA LEU A 238 21.01 31.34 12.18
C LEU A 238 21.13 31.44 10.64
N PHE A 239 20.91 32.62 10.07
CA PHE A 239 20.96 32.78 8.61
C PHE A 239 22.37 32.57 8.06
N ARG A 240 23.42 32.96 8.80
CA ARG A 240 24.80 32.58 8.45
C ARG A 240 25.04 31.07 8.55
N ALA A 241 24.44 30.38 9.55
CA ALA A 241 24.54 28.94 9.66
C ALA A 241 23.82 28.23 8.50
N LEU A 242 22.65 28.71 8.08
CA LEU A 242 21.95 28.22 6.89
C LEU A 242 22.79 28.42 5.62
N HIS A 243 23.35 29.61 5.42
CA HIS A 243 24.25 29.86 4.29
C HIS A 243 25.49 28.94 4.32
N ASN A 244 26.04 28.68 5.50
CA ASN A 244 27.23 27.84 5.69
C ASN A 244 26.98 26.36 5.41
N ALA A 245 25.88 25.79 5.90
CA ALA A 245 25.73 24.34 5.97
C ALA A 245 24.42 23.76 5.41
N TYR A 246 23.40 24.56 5.12
CA TYR A 246 22.14 24.02 4.63
C TYR A 246 22.25 23.57 3.17
N GLY A 247 22.09 22.26 2.91
CA GLY A 247 22.29 21.66 1.58
C GLY A 247 21.41 22.27 0.48
N ALA A 248 20.16 22.63 0.81
CA ALA A 248 19.20 23.18 -0.15
C ALA A 248 19.18 24.72 -0.21
N TYR A 249 20.16 25.42 0.37
CA TYR A 249 20.19 26.90 0.44
C TYR A 249 20.04 27.54 -0.94
N TYR A 250 20.84 27.13 -1.92
CA TYR A 250 20.79 27.68 -3.28
C TYR A 250 19.63 27.11 -4.10
N TYR A 251 19.17 25.91 -3.82
CA TYR A 251 17.98 25.32 -4.44
C TYR A 251 16.74 26.18 -4.20
N PHE A 252 16.55 26.67 -2.98
CA PHE A 252 15.45 27.55 -2.65
C PHE A 252 15.70 29.00 -3.02
N GLY A 253 16.93 29.43 -3.22
CA GLY A 253 17.36 30.76 -3.64
C GLY A 253 17.90 31.61 -2.48
N ALA A 254 19.15 32.01 -2.60
CA ALA A 254 19.84 32.81 -1.58
C ALA A 254 19.13 34.15 -1.29
N ASP A 255 18.65 34.81 -2.33
CA ASP A 255 17.91 36.07 -2.25
C ASP A 255 16.64 35.98 -1.39
N LYS A 256 15.99 34.82 -1.39
CA LYS A 256 14.80 34.55 -0.56
C LYS A 256 15.17 34.38 0.91
N PHE A 257 16.33 33.79 1.22
CA PHE A 257 16.83 33.72 2.59
C PHE A 257 17.21 35.08 3.11
N ASP A 258 17.87 35.94 2.28
CA ASP A 258 18.20 37.33 2.64
C ASP A 258 16.91 38.13 2.94
N ALA A 259 15.87 37.94 2.13
CA ALA A 259 14.59 38.60 2.37
C ALA A 259 13.89 38.10 3.65
N ALA A 260 13.93 36.80 3.92
CA ALA A 260 13.39 36.22 5.15
C ALA A 260 14.16 36.71 6.39
N GLU A 261 15.48 36.79 6.32
CA GLU A 261 16.29 37.36 7.39
C GLU A 261 15.92 38.82 7.69
N ALA A 262 15.82 39.64 6.64
CA ALA A 262 15.41 41.02 6.76
C ALA A 262 14.01 41.17 7.39
N GLU A 263 13.03 40.33 7.02
CA GLU A 263 11.70 40.30 7.60
C GLU A 263 11.76 40.01 9.11
N VAL A 264 12.48 38.94 9.51
CA VAL A 264 12.62 38.57 10.93
C VAL A 264 13.29 39.65 11.71
N LYS A 265 14.42 40.25 11.20
CA LYS A 265 15.13 41.34 11.84
C LYS A 265 14.23 42.58 12.02
N ALA A 266 13.45 42.93 11.00
CA ALA A 266 12.47 44.02 11.07
C ALA A 266 11.35 43.78 12.12
N TRP A 267 10.93 42.55 12.29
CA TRP A 267 9.99 42.21 13.35
C TRP A 267 10.63 42.34 14.73
N VAL A 268 11.86 41.84 14.93
CA VAL A 268 12.60 41.94 16.20
C VAL A 268 12.80 43.41 16.58
N GLN A 269 13.18 44.27 15.64
CA GLN A 269 13.45 45.70 15.86
C GLN A 269 12.23 46.48 16.42
N LYS A 270 11.03 45.98 16.23
CA LYS A 270 9.82 46.57 16.79
C LYS A 270 9.55 46.17 18.26
N GLN A 271 10.34 45.25 18.81
CA GLN A 271 10.15 44.70 20.15
C GLN A 271 11.17 45.33 21.13
N LYS A 272 10.76 45.73 22.33
CA LYS A 272 11.69 46.11 23.41
C LYS A 272 12.32 44.90 24.09
N THR A 273 11.49 43.86 24.31
CA THR A 273 11.86 42.54 24.80
C THR A 273 11.22 41.53 23.85
N VAL A 274 11.97 40.54 23.46
CA VAL A 274 11.53 39.55 22.46
C VAL A 274 11.07 38.29 23.15
N ASN A 275 9.81 37.93 22.97
CA ASN A 275 9.30 36.62 23.37
C ASN A 275 9.84 35.53 22.43
N VAL A 276 10.51 34.51 22.96
CA VAL A 276 11.26 33.50 22.20
C VAL A 276 10.32 32.59 21.40
N GLU A 277 9.16 32.26 21.95
CA GLU A 277 8.16 31.47 21.21
C GLU A 277 7.67 32.19 19.95
N LYS A 278 7.31 33.48 20.08
CA LYS A 278 6.90 34.32 18.95
C LYS A 278 8.03 34.54 17.94
N LEU A 279 9.27 34.67 18.43
CA LEU A 279 10.44 34.74 17.56
C LEU A 279 10.57 33.44 16.75
N GLY A 280 10.50 32.28 17.40
CA GLY A 280 10.55 30.99 16.71
C GLY A 280 9.42 30.82 15.68
N GLN A 281 8.21 31.25 16.00
CA GLN A 281 7.10 31.28 15.02
C GLN A 281 7.40 32.22 13.84
N THR A 282 7.97 33.39 14.08
CA THR A 282 8.33 34.36 13.02
C THR A 282 9.44 33.78 12.14
N ILE A 283 10.48 33.17 12.73
CA ILE A 283 11.57 32.52 11.98
C ILE A 283 11.02 31.34 11.16
N ASN A 284 10.02 30.60 11.68
CA ASN A 284 9.43 29.47 10.96
C ASN A 284 8.52 29.92 9.80
N THR A 285 7.89 31.09 9.90
CA THR A 285 6.95 31.60 8.87
C THR A 285 7.63 32.39 7.77
N ALA A 286 8.70 33.10 8.03
CA ALA A 286 9.38 33.92 7.02
C ALA A 286 9.91 33.08 5.82
N PRO A 287 10.55 31.92 5.98
CA PRO A 287 10.98 31.07 4.88
C PRO A 287 9.92 30.09 4.39
N GLN A 288 8.64 30.49 4.19
CA GLN A 288 7.56 29.61 3.69
C GLN A 288 7.84 28.97 2.32
N PHE A 289 8.81 29.49 1.57
CA PHE A 289 9.27 28.92 0.31
C PHE A 289 10.08 27.63 0.49
N VAL A 290 10.57 27.32 1.70
CA VAL A 290 11.31 26.10 2.00
C VAL A 290 10.36 24.91 2.05
N GLN A 291 10.43 24.03 1.05
CA GLN A 291 9.70 22.77 0.97
C GLN A 291 10.65 21.60 1.26
N ASP A 292 11.16 21.58 2.49
CA ASP A 292 12.01 20.53 3.04
C ASP A 292 11.40 20.04 4.35
N ALA A 293 10.99 18.79 4.38
CA ALA A 293 10.31 18.22 5.55
C ALA A 293 11.24 17.99 6.75
N HIS A 294 12.56 18.00 6.54
CA HIS A 294 13.54 17.99 7.61
C HIS A 294 13.78 19.38 8.20
N PHE A 295 13.43 20.46 7.47
CA PHE A 295 13.61 21.82 7.97
C PHE A 295 12.58 22.13 9.05
N ALA A 296 13.05 22.47 10.26
CA ALA A 296 12.18 22.81 11.38
C ALA A 296 12.82 23.83 12.30
N ILE A 297 12.05 24.81 12.76
CA ILE A 297 12.43 25.76 13.81
C ILE A 297 11.60 25.46 15.05
N ARG A 298 12.26 25.17 16.17
CA ARG A 298 11.62 24.78 17.43
C ARG A 298 11.97 25.76 18.53
N PRO A 299 11.03 26.60 18.94
CA PRO A 299 11.22 27.53 20.07
C PRO A 299 11.13 26.84 21.44
N GLY A 300 10.99 25.54 21.48
CA GLY A 300 10.88 24.69 22.64
C GLY A 300 10.86 23.21 22.25
N GLU A 301 10.19 22.35 23.01
CA GLU A 301 10.08 20.92 22.70
C GLU A 301 9.04 20.62 21.62
N GLU A 302 8.12 21.54 21.35
CA GLU A 302 7.07 21.34 20.34
C GLU A 302 7.62 21.50 18.92
N ASN A 303 7.28 20.52 18.09
CA ASN A 303 7.65 20.47 16.69
C ASN A 303 6.67 21.35 15.87
N VAL A 304 7.04 22.57 15.57
CA VAL A 304 6.25 23.44 14.68
C VAL A 304 6.52 23.01 13.25
N LYS A 305 5.56 22.32 12.62
CA LYS A 305 5.67 21.91 11.21
C LYS A 305 5.67 23.15 10.31
N HIS A 306 6.67 23.23 9.45
CA HIS A 306 6.85 24.35 8.52
C HIS A 306 5.77 24.35 7.42
N GLN A 307 5.40 23.20 6.92
CA GLN A 307 4.40 23.02 5.86
C GLN A 307 3.25 22.09 6.32
N LYS A 308 2.12 22.15 5.63
CA LYS A 308 0.99 21.25 5.86
C LYS A 308 1.25 19.90 5.20
N ALA A 309 1.08 18.82 5.95
CA ALA A 309 1.16 17.47 5.41
C ALA A 309 0.05 17.21 4.38
N TRP A 310 0.35 16.34 3.43
CA TRP A 310 -0.62 15.77 2.52
C TRP A 310 -1.36 14.62 3.19
N TYR A 311 -2.62 14.48 2.86
CA TYR A 311 -3.48 13.38 3.32
C TYR A 311 -3.98 12.60 2.13
N SER A 312 -4.00 11.28 2.27
CA SER A 312 -4.52 10.40 1.23
C SER A 312 -5.84 9.76 1.63
N TYR A 313 -6.68 9.53 0.63
CA TYR A 313 -8.02 8.97 0.78
C TYR A 313 -8.29 7.94 -0.30
N ILE A 314 -9.14 6.98 0.02
CA ILE A 314 -9.68 5.99 -0.93
C ILE A 314 -11.20 6.11 -0.92
N GLY A 315 -11.81 6.13 -2.09
CA GLY A 315 -13.25 6.01 -2.28
C GLY A 315 -13.69 4.57 -2.05
N THR A 316 -14.50 4.29 -1.02
CA THR A 316 -14.66 2.93 -0.47
C THR A 316 -15.93 2.20 -0.88
N GLU A 317 -16.98 2.88 -1.31
CA GLU A 317 -18.30 2.22 -1.53
C GLU A 317 -18.42 1.53 -2.89
N GLN A 318 -17.44 1.67 -3.76
CA GLN A 318 -17.54 1.20 -5.14
C GLN A 318 -16.28 0.47 -5.55
N SER A 319 -16.46 -0.72 -6.13
CA SER A 319 -15.37 -1.50 -6.72
C SER A 319 -15.37 -1.34 -8.22
N PHE A 320 -14.24 -0.96 -8.77
CA PHE A 320 -14.03 -0.83 -10.20
C PHE A 320 -13.07 -1.89 -10.70
N PHE A 321 -13.21 -2.20 -11.98
CA PHE A 321 -12.33 -3.03 -12.79
C PHE A 321 -11.78 -2.19 -13.93
N LYS A 322 -10.84 -2.74 -14.71
CA LYS A 322 -10.27 -2.08 -15.87
C LYS A 322 -10.23 -3.04 -17.04
N ASP A 323 -10.59 -2.56 -18.21
CA ASP A 323 -10.37 -3.22 -19.51
C ASP A 323 -9.81 -2.20 -20.51
N ASP A 324 -9.70 -2.59 -21.78
CA ASP A 324 -9.14 -1.73 -22.85
C ASP A 324 -9.93 -0.43 -23.07
N SER A 325 -11.22 -0.41 -22.68
CA SER A 325 -12.09 0.78 -22.79
C SER A 325 -11.98 1.71 -21.59
N GLY A 326 -11.35 1.28 -20.49
CA GLY A 326 -11.17 2.10 -19.30
C GLY A 326 -11.61 1.44 -18.00
N TYR A 327 -11.80 2.27 -16.97
CA TYR A 327 -12.28 1.80 -15.68
C TYR A 327 -13.80 1.66 -15.69
N TYR A 328 -14.31 0.54 -15.21
CA TYR A 328 -15.75 0.27 -15.17
C TYR A 328 -16.17 -0.43 -13.90
N ARG A 329 -17.46 -0.41 -13.64
CA ARG A 329 -18.13 -1.29 -12.69
C ARG A 329 -19.39 -1.89 -13.30
N MET A 330 -19.81 -3.01 -12.77
CA MET A 330 -21.07 -3.64 -13.15
C MET A 330 -22.23 -3.00 -12.36
N ILE A 331 -23.27 -2.56 -13.05
CA ILE A 331 -24.53 -2.07 -12.46
C ILE A 331 -25.66 -2.73 -13.25
N ASP A 332 -26.50 -3.47 -12.56
CA ASP A 332 -27.65 -4.18 -13.16
C ASP A 332 -27.26 -5.02 -14.40
N GLY A 333 -26.07 -5.63 -14.36
CA GLY A 333 -25.56 -6.49 -15.44
C GLY A 333 -24.89 -5.76 -16.60
N GLU A 334 -24.80 -4.43 -16.59
CA GLU A 334 -24.15 -3.63 -17.61
C GLU A 334 -22.81 -3.04 -17.10
N LYS A 335 -21.86 -2.87 -18.04
CA LYS A 335 -20.63 -2.12 -17.76
C LYS A 335 -20.91 -0.62 -17.82
N TRP A 336 -20.59 0.04 -16.71
CA TRP A 336 -20.62 1.49 -16.60
C TRP A 336 -19.21 2.01 -16.45
N TYR A 337 -18.72 2.69 -17.46
CA TYR A 337 -17.34 3.22 -17.51
C TYR A 337 -17.25 4.56 -16.80
N VAL A 338 -16.11 4.80 -16.16
CA VAL A 338 -15.80 6.10 -15.57
C VAL A 338 -15.61 7.13 -16.68
N ASP A 339 -16.50 8.14 -16.69
CA ASP A 339 -16.46 9.26 -17.61
C ASP A 339 -15.65 10.42 -17.02
N SER A 340 -15.88 10.75 -15.75
CA SER A 340 -15.13 11.82 -15.07
C SER A 340 -15.21 11.73 -13.54
N LEU A 341 -14.22 12.34 -12.89
CA LEU A 341 -14.20 12.64 -11.45
C LEU A 341 -14.37 14.14 -11.27
N SER A 342 -15.23 14.58 -10.33
CA SER A 342 -15.49 16.01 -10.09
C SER A 342 -14.29 16.75 -9.48
N ASN A 343 -13.51 16.07 -8.66
CA ASN A 343 -12.28 16.59 -8.07
C ASN A 343 -11.09 16.32 -9.00
N LYS A 344 -10.48 17.38 -9.51
CA LYS A 344 -9.36 17.28 -10.47
C LYS A 344 -8.07 16.69 -9.86
N SER A 345 -7.96 16.65 -8.54
CA SER A 345 -6.83 16.05 -7.83
C SER A 345 -7.06 14.58 -7.51
N SER A 346 -8.24 14.03 -7.84
CA SER A 346 -8.53 12.61 -7.69
C SER A 346 -8.28 11.85 -8.97
N GLU A 347 -7.92 10.58 -8.84
CA GLU A 347 -7.68 9.68 -9.95
C GLU A 347 -8.17 8.26 -9.64
N MET A 348 -8.26 7.43 -10.66
CA MET A 348 -8.55 6.00 -10.51
C MET A 348 -7.26 5.23 -10.32
N SER A 349 -7.06 4.67 -9.14
CA SER A 349 -5.83 3.96 -8.78
C SER A 349 -6.06 2.49 -8.46
N PRO A 350 -5.04 1.63 -8.65
CA PRO A 350 -5.08 0.24 -8.19
C PRO A 350 -5.23 0.18 -6.65
N VAL A 351 -6.09 -0.70 -6.15
CA VAL A 351 -6.34 -0.87 -4.72
C VAL A 351 -6.32 -2.34 -4.32
N LEU A 352 -5.82 -2.61 -3.12
CA LEU A 352 -5.99 -3.90 -2.45
C LEU A 352 -7.22 -3.83 -1.55
N ARG A 353 -8.20 -4.69 -1.83
CA ARG A 353 -9.44 -4.78 -1.04
C ARG A 353 -9.24 -5.59 0.24
N ALA A 354 -10.13 -5.41 1.21
CA ALA A 354 -10.07 -6.12 2.48
C ALA A 354 -10.11 -7.64 2.35
N ASN A 355 -10.76 -8.18 1.31
CA ASN A 355 -10.82 -9.61 1.04
C ASN A 355 -9.60 -10.15 0.26
N GLY A 356 -8.57 -9.32 0.04
CA GLY A 356 -7.36 -9.67 -0.69
C GLY A 356 -7.49 -9.60 -2.21
N SER A 357 -8.65 -9.21 -2.78
CA SER A 357 -8.78 -9.05 -4.22
C SER A 357 -8.20 -7.73 -4.70
N LEU A 358 -7.66 -7.73 -5.91
CA LEU A 358 -7.20 -6.54 -6.62
C LEU A 358 -8.37 -5.83 -7.30
N GLY A 359 -8.24 -4.53 -7.50
CA GLY A 359 -9.22 -3.73 -8.22
C GLY A 359 -8.83 -2.28 -8.31
N TYR A 360 -9.79 -1.41 -8.63
CA TYR A 360 -9.57 0.02 -8.76
C TYR A 360 -10.58 0.79 -7.93
N ALA A 361 -10.17 1.97 -7.45
CA ALA A 361 -11.05 2.91 -6.77
C ALA A 361 -10.57 4.34 -7.03
N PRO A 362 -11.45 5.34 -6.87
CA PRO A 362 -11.00 6.72 -6.80
C PRO A 362 -10.06 6.90 -5.61
N THR A 363 -8.93 7.58 -5.82
CA THR A 363 -7.98 7.98 -4.79
C THR A 363 -7.79 9.48 -4.82
N LEU A 364 -7.43 10.06 -3.70
CA LEU A 364 -7.18 11.50 -3.56
C LEU A 364 -5.98 11.72 -2.65
N LEU A 365 -5.04 12.51 -3.13
CA LEU A 365 -3.92 13.02 -2.34
C LEU A 365 -4.01 14.54 -2.32
N CYS A 366 -4.21 15.15 -1.15
CA CYS A 366 -4.45 16.59 -1.01
C CYS A 366 -4.02 17.16 0.34
N HIS A 367 -3.93 18.48 0.42
CA HIS A 367 -3.80 19.19 1.68
C HIS A 367 -5.17 19.29 2.38
N GLY A 368 -5.24 18.84 3.64
CA GLY A 368 -6.44 18.96 4.44
C GLY A 368 -7.48 17.85 4.20
N LYS A 369 -8.75 18.13 4.51
CA LYS A 369 -9.82 17.13 4.43
C LYS A 369 -10.38 17.01 3.03
N ALA A 370 -10.67 15.77 2.62
CA ALA A 370 -11.39 15.49 1.38
C ALA A 370 -12.79 16.16 1.38
N GLY A 371 -13.23 16.57 0.21
CA GLY A 371 -14.56 17.17 0.02
C GLY A 371 -15.69 16.17 0.26
N SER A 372 -16.79 16.65 0.86
CA SER A 372 -17.97 15.79 1.10
C SER A 372 -18.90 15.67 -0.12
N SER A 373 -18.68 16.46 -1.15
CA SER A 373 -19.51 16.56 -2.36
C SER A 373 -18.85 16.02 -3.63
N ASP A 374 -17.69 15.37 -3.51
CA ASP A 374 -17.00 14.80 -4.66
C ASP A 374 -17.83 13.66 -5.27
N THR A 375 -17.86 13.62 -6.60
CA THR A 375 -18.69 12.70 -7.37
C THR A 375 -17.90 12.04 -8.49
N ILE A 376 -18.39 10.87 -8.91
CA ILE A 376 -17.94 10.14 -10.10
C ILE A 376 -19.09 10.05 -11.10
N THR A 377 -18.84 10.45 -12.32
CA THR A 377 -19.79 10.30 -13.43
C THR A 377 -19.43 9.03 -14.20
N LEU A 378 -20.44 8.20 -14.43
CA LEU A 378 -20.33 6.95 -15.16
C LEU A 378 -21.17 7.02 -16.43
N ARG A 379 -20.76 6.28 -17.49
CA ARG A 379 -21.45 6.18 -18.77
C ARG A 379 -21.57 4.69 -19.16
N ASN A 380 -22.77 4.28 -19.59
CA ASN A 380 -22.98 2.95 -20.15
C ASN A 380 -22.76 2.91 -21.68
N GLY A 381 -22.90 1.72 -22.28
CA GLY A 381 -22.74 1.51 -23.72
C GLY A 381 -23.74 2.29 -24.60
N ASP A 382 -24.90 2.61 -24.07
CA ASP A 382 -25.93 3.42 -24.76
C ASP A 382 -25.70 4.93 -24.63
N GLY A 383 -24.62 5.34 -23.95
CA GLY A 383 -24.30 6.77 -23.74
C GLY A 383 -25.09 7.43 -22.59
N VAL A 384 -25.87 6.66 -21.84
CA VAL A 384 -26.57 7.16 -20.64
C VAL A 384 -25.54 7.45 -19.55
N THR A 385 -25.68 8.59 -18.87
CA THR A 385 -24.80 8.97 -17.76
C THR A 385 -25.53 8.89 -16.44
N ARG A 386 -24.78 8.52 -15.38
CA ARG A 386 -25.21 8.65 -13.98
C ARG A 386 -24.10 9.24 -13.14
N THR A 387 -24.44 9.95 -12.09
CA THR A 387 -23.48 10.54 -11.17
C THR A 387 -23.69 9.96 -9.78
N ASP A 388 -22.65 9.38 -9.23
CA ASP A 388 -22.64 8.81 -7.89
C ASP A 388 -21.73 9.61 -6.98
N LYS A 389 -22.04 9.63 -5.69
CA LYS A 389 -21.21 10.27 -4.67
C LYS A 389 -19.97 9.43 -4.38
N ILE A 390 -18.82 10.07 -4.21
CA ILE A 390 -17.62 9.43 -3.68
C ILE A 390 -17.62 9.56 -2.15
N VAL A 391 -17.50 8.44 -1.46
CA VAL A 391 -17.33 8.41 0.00
C VAL A 391 -15.85 8.20 0.30
N TRP A 392 -15.19 9.28 0.68
CA TRP A 392 -13.77 9.28 1.02
C TRP A 392 -13.50 8.69 2.39
N LYS A 393 -12.58 7.74 2.46
CA LYS A 393 -12.03 7.22 3.70
C LYS A 393 -10.55 7.57 3.77
N ALA A 394 -10.15 8.23 4.85
CA ALA A 394 -8.75 8.57 5.06
C ALA A 394 -7.89 7.32 5.27
N ASN A 395 -6.69 7.33 4.71
CA ASN A 395 -5.66 6.35 5.01
C ASN A 395 -4.98 6.74 6.32
N GLU A 396 -5.16 5.90 7.32
CA GLU A 396 -4.59 6.12 8.65
C GLU A 396 -3.26 5.37 8.76
N SER A 397 -2.23 6.06 9.27
CA SER A 397 -0.95 5.42 9.58
C SER A 397 -1.09 4.32 10.63
N LEU A 398 -0.19 3.34 10.62
CA LEU A 398 -0.21 2.24 11.57
C LEU A 398 -0.10 2.74 13.02
N LEU A 399 0.87 3.61 13.26
CA LEU A 399 1.12 4.21 14.57
C LEU A 399 0.66 5.67 14.58
N ASP A 400 0.29 6.18 15.72
CA ASP A 400 -0.06 7.58 15.94
C ASP A 400 1.08 8.38 16.60
N ASP A 401 0.83 9.63 16.98
CA ASP A 401 1.84 10.51 17.58
C ASP A 401 2.22 10.09 19.02
N THR A 402 1.44 9.22 19.64
CA THR A 402 1.67 8.74 21.02
C THR A 402 2.61 7.54 21.08
N TRP A 403 3.02 6.99 19.92
CA TRP A 403 3.91 5.84 19.88
C TRP A 403 5.25 6.12 20.56
N ASP A 404 5.62 5.23 21.47
CA ASP A 404 6.91 5.27 22.15
C ASP A 404 8.04 4.84 21.21
N ARG A 405 8.92 5.79 20.88
CA ARG A 405 10.11 5.58 20.04
C ARG A 405 11.31 4.98 20.81
N SER A 406 11.12 4.52 22.05
CA SER A 406 12.18 3.87 22.82
C SER A 406 12.61 2.52 22.25
N SER A 407 11.80 1.92 21.38
CA SER A 407 12.07 0.65 20.70
C SER A 407 12.08 0.85 19.19
N ALA A 408 12.98 0.14 18.47
CA ALA A 408 12.95 0.05 17.02
C ALA A 408 11.79 -0.81 16.50
N CYS A 409 11.05 -1.48 17.37
CA CYS A 409 9.96 -2.40 17.04
C CYS A 409 10.34 -3.39 15.92
N TYR A 410 11.55 -3.92 16.00
CA TYR A 410 12.02 -4.94 15.06
C TYR A 410 11.31 -6.26 15.31
N ARG A 411 10.81 -6.88 14.25
CA ARG A 411 10.20 -8.21 14.24
C ARG A 411 10.73 -9.01 13.06
N TYR A 412 11.08 -10.24 13.32
CA TYR A 412 11.40 -11.27 12.32
C TYR A 412 10.55 -12.50 12.64
N LEU A 413 9.54 -12.77 11.84
CA LEU A 413 8.63 -13.90 12.00
C LEU A 413 8.61 -14.67 10.68
N GLU A 414 9.12 -15.89 10.70
CA GLU A 414 9.14 -16.79 9.54
C GLU A 414 8.23 -17.98 9.83
N GLU A 415 7.22 -18.17 8.99
CA GLU A 415 6.23 -19.23 9.10
C GLU A 415 6.06 -19.93 7.75
N ASN A 416 6.53 -21.16 7.66
CA ASN A 416 6.39 -22.03 6.47
C ASN A 416 6.83 -21.36 5.15
N GLY A 417 7.92 -20.62 5.18
CA GLY A 417 8.49 -19.93 4.03
C GLY A 417 7.90 -18.53 3.75
N ILE A 418 7.01 -18.04 4.59
CA ILE A 418 6.56 -16.63 4.56
C ILE A 418 7.31 -15.88 5.66
N LEU A 419 8.07 -14.86 5.28
CA LEU A 419 8.74 -13.98 6.22
C LEU A 419 7.91 -12.70 6.40
N TYR A 420 7.55 -12.38 7.64
CA TYR A 420 7.17 -11.03 8.05
C TYR A 420 8.35 -10.36 8.74
N LEU A 421 8.81 -9.25 8.18
CA LEU A 421 9.91 -8.44 8.68
C LEU A 421 9.42 -7.02 8.91
N SER A 422 9.57 -6.49 10.11
CA SER A 422 9.26 -5.08 10.39
C SER A 422 10.36 -4.38 11.15
N ILE A 423 10.51 -3.08 10.87
CA ILE A 423 11.35 -2.17 11.64
C ILE A 423 10.76 -0.76 11.54
N ARG A 424 10.71 -0.04 12.68
CA ARG A 424 10.08 1.29 12.76
C ARG A 424 11.08 2.43 12.88
N LEU A 425 12.36 2.12 13.13
CA LEU A 425 13.36 3.15 13.34
C LEU A 425 14.77 2.62 13.05
N PHE A 426 15.54 3.35 12.26
CA PHE A 426 16.94 3.07 11.97
C PHE A 426 17.90 3.93 12.82
N ASP A 427 17.53 4.29 14.05
CA ASP A 427 18.36 5.14 14.91
C ASP A 427 19.63 4.39 15.38
N SER A 428 20.73 4.63 14.67
CA SER A 428 22.02 4.01 14.97
C SER A 428 22.61 4.47 16.31
N ARG A 429 22.24 5.64 16.81
CA ARG A 429 22.69 6.11 18.14
C ARG A 429 22.13 5.28 19.28
N ARG A 430 20.97 4.63 19.08
CA ARG A 430 20.30 3.79 20.09
C ARG A 430 20.43 2.29 19.83
N PHE A 431 20.48 1.87 18.58
CA PHE A 431 20.27 0.48 18.21
C PHE A 431 21.41 -0.13 17.38
N ALA A 432 22.54 0.59 17.19
CA ALA A 432 23.69 0.10 16.43
C ALA A 432 24.28 -1.21 16.96
N ASP A 433 24.26 -1.39 18.29
CA ASP A 433 24.83 -2.57 18.95
C ASP A 433 23.77 -3.63 19.33
N THR A 434 22.53 -3.47 18.85
CA THR A 434 21.41 -4.33 19.23
C THR A 434 20.65 -4.84 17.99
N VAL A 435 19.50 -4.25 17.66
CA VAL A 435 18.58 -4.78 16.64
C VAL A 435 18.99 -4.46 15.20
N LEU A 436 19.73 -3.37 14.95
CA LEU A 436 20.06 -2.97 13.59
C LEU A 436 21.03 -3.93 12.86
N PRO A 437 22.08 -4.45 13.50
CA PRO A 437 22.91 -5.50 12.89
C PRO A 437 22.13 -6.78 12.61
N GLU A 438 21.22 -7.18 13.53
CA GLU A 438 20.37 -8.36 13.33
C GLU A 438 19.40 -8.16 12.15
N TYR A 439 18.75 -6.99 12.09
CA TYR A 439 17.93 -6.61 10.95
C TYR A 439 18.71 -6.68 9.64
N ALA A 440 19.88 -6.06 9.56
CA ALA A 440 20.71 -6.06 8.36
C ALA A 440 21.14 -7.46 7.93
N ALA A 441 21.50 -8.33 8.90
CA ALA A 441 21.87 -9.72 8.66
C ALA A 441 20.67 -10.58 8.20
N SER A 442 19.45 -10.23 8.58
CA SER A 442 18.23 -10.97 8.22
C SER A 442 18.00 -11.06 6.71
N GLY A 443 18.55 -10.14 5.92
CA GLY A 443 18.52 -10.21 4.46
C GLY A 443 19.07 -11.54 3.90
N SER A 444 20.12 -12.07 4.50
CA SER A 444 20.67 -13.39 4.09
C SER A 444 19.74 -14.56 4.39
N LYS A 445 18.91 -14.45 5.44
CA LYS A 445 17.91 -15.46 5.79
C LYS A 445 16.69 -15.35 4.87
N ALA A 446 16.29 -14.15 4.52
CA ALA A 446 15.15 -13.86 3.64
C ALA A 446 15.27 -14.51 2.26
N LYS A 447 16.49 -14.77 1.77
CA LYS A 447 16.74 -15.51 0.51
C LYS A 447 16.15 -16.93 0.48
N ASN A 448 15.89 -17.53 1.62
CA ASN A 448 15.38 -18.89 1.73
C ASN A 448 13.85 -18.93 1.85
N CYS A 449 13.21 -17.77 1.88
CA CYS A 449 11.76 -17.66 1.97
C CYS A 449 11.13 -17.71 0.57
N LYS A 450 9.85 -18.08 0.51
CA LYS A 450 9.05 -18.03 -0.71
C LYS A 450 8.40 -16.67 -0.93
N LEU A 451 8.19 -15.93 0.15
CA LEU A 451 7.58 -14.62 0.17
C LEU A 451 8.15 -13.80 1.33
N VAL A 452 8.39 -12.52 1.10
CA VAL A 452 8.78 -11.54 2.13
C VAL A 452 7.71 -10.47 2.24
N ILE A 453 7.14 -10.27 3.43
CA ILE A 453 6.33 -9.11 3.79
C ILE A 453 7.24 -8.16 4.58
N TYR A 454 7.67 -7.09 3.92
CA TYR A 454 8.60 -6.11 4.46
C TYR A 454 7.82 -4.87 4.94
N ASP A 455 7.59 -4.77 6.24
CA ASP A 455 6.73 -3.77 6.85
C ASP A 455 7.52 -2.53 7.29
N LEU A 456 7.49 -1.49 6.47
CA LEU A 456 8.07 -0.18 6.70
C LEU A 456 7.05 0.85 7.21
N ARG A 457 5.81 0.46 7.49
CA ARG A 457 4.81 1.39 8.02
C ARG A 457 5.32 2.04 9.29
N SER A 458 5.15 3.36 9.37
CA SER A 458 5.60 4.20 10.49
C SER A 458 7.10 4.13 10.79
N ASN A 459 7.94 3.78 9.80
CA ASN A 459 9.38 3.86 9.92
C ASN A 459 9.83 5.32 9.77
N GLY A 460 10.20 5.96 10.87
CA GLY A 460 10.60 7.38 10.89
C GLY A 460 12.02 7.67 10.38
N GLY A 461 12.72 6.68 9.84
CA GLY A 461 14.07 6.86 9.28
C GLY A 461 15.21 6.62 10.26
N GLY A 462 16.34 7.26 10.02
CA GLY A 462 17.59 7.15 10.80
C GLY A 462 18.81 6.96 9.90
N ASP A 463 19.47 5.82 9.97
CA ASP A 463 20.68 5.47 9.24
C ASP A 463 20.38 4.43 8.13
N ASP A 464 20.37 4.85 6.89
CA ASP A 464 20.01 4.03 5.73
C ASP A 464 21.04 2.93 5.40
N ARG A 465 22.24 3.00 5.97
CA ARG A 465 23.27 1.97 5.78
C ARG A 465 22.79 0.58 6.17
N TYR A 466 21.90 0.48 7.15
CA TYR A 466 21.32 -0.80 7.58
C TYR A 466 20.35 -1.35 6.54
N ALA A 467 19.49 -0.51 5.96
CA ALA A 467 18.60 -0.91 4.88
C ALA A 467 19.37 -1.30 3.61
N ARG A 468 20.40 -0.55 3.27
CA ARG A 468 21.33 -0.83 2.17
C ARG A 468 22.05 -2.18 2.38
N THR A 469 22.49 -2.45 3.62
CA THR A 469 23.12 -3.71 3.97
C THR A 469 22.15 -4.89 3.93
N TRP A 470 20.91 -4.69 4.38
CA TRP A 470 19.86 -5.70 4.25
C TRP A 470 19.62 -6.07 2.77
N THR A 471 19.44 -5.07 1.91
CA THR A 471 19.24 -5.27 0.46
C THR A 471 20.43 -6.00 -0.17
N LYS A 472 21.66 -5.62 0.19
CA LYS A 472 22.88 -6.33 -0.25
C LYS A 472 22.89 -7.79 0.19
N ASN A 473 22.53 -8.06 1.43
CA ASN A 473 22.50 -9.41 1.97
C ASN A 473 21.38 -10.26 1.33
N PHE A 474 20.25 -9.63 0.98
CA PHE A 474 19.12 -10.27 0.32
C PHE A 474 19.41 -10.57 -1.15
N THR A 475 19.89 -9.61 -1.93
CA THR A 475 20.12 -9.75 -3.37
C THR A 475 21.52 -10.25 -3.74
N GLY A 476 22.50 -10.09 -2.84
CA GLY A 476 23.91 -10.29 -3.13
C GLY A 476 24.61 -9.11 -3.81
N ALA A 477 23.90 -8.03 -4.09
CA ALA A 477 24.41 -6.82 -4.75
C ALA A 477 24.15 -5.56 -3.92
N LYS A 478 25.08 -4.59 -3.99
CA LYS A 478 24.92 -3.31 -3.28
C LYS A 478 23.73 -2.55 -3.88
N ALA A 479 22.77 -2.16 -3.05
CA ALA A 479 21.70 -1.25 -3.44
C ALA A 479 22.25 0.15 -3.66
N VAL A 480 21.74 0.81 -4.68
CA VAL A 480 22.01 2.20 -5.02
C VAL A 480 20.69 2.90 -5.24
N GLU A 481 20.54 4.11 -4.78
CA GLU A 481 19.36 4.91 -5.07
C GLU A 481 19.29 5.19 -6.57
N PRO A 482 18.13 4.96 -7.20
CA PRO A 482 18.02 5.14 -8.63
C PRO A 482 17.88 6.61 -9.00
N LYS A 483 18.62 7.03 -10.03
CA LYS A 483 18.48 8.34 -10.68
C LYS A 483 18.43 9.49 -9.69
N VAL A 484 19.47 9.62 -8.90
CA VAL A 484 19.61 10.69 -7.93
C VAL A 484 20.78 11.59 -8.29
N ALA A 485 20.55 12.90 -8.30
CA ALA A 485 21.58 13.89 -8.23
C ALA A 485 21.71 14.32 -6.77
N SER A 486 22.88 14.19 -6.20
CA SER A 486 23.13 14.54 -4.80
C SER A 486 24.37 15.40 -4.64
N ALA A 487 24.32 16.34 -3.69
CA ALA A 487 25.46 17.13 -3.28
C ALA A 487 25.52 17.23 -1.77
N ASN A 488 26.71 17.07 -1.22
CA ASN A 488 27.01 17.28 0.19
C ASN A 488 27.66 18.64 0.37
N ARG A 489 27.14 19.43 1.31
CA ARG A 489 27.70 20.74 1.64
C ARG A 489 28.72 20.59 2.77
N GLY A 490 29.96 20.32 2.40
CA GLY A 490 31.07 20.23 3.34
C GLY A 490 31.34 21.59 4.00
N SER A 491 31.29 21.63 5.34
CA SER A 491 31.56 22.83 6.11
C SER A 491 32.09 22.46 7.49
N LYS A 492 32.78 23.39 8.15
CA LYS A 492 33.21 23.22 9.55
C LYS A 492 32.01 22.99 10.48
N LEU A 493 30.86 23.61 10.21
CA LEU A 493 29.66 23.42 10.98
C LEU A 493 29.09 21.99 10.79
N GLY A 494 29.05 21.47 9.56
CA GLY A 494 28.68 20.09 9.27
C GLY A 494 29.62 19.08 9.94
N ASN A 495 30.91 19.33 9.88
CA ASN A 495 31.89 18.48 10.56
C ASN A 495 31.70 18.46 12.09
N ALA A 496 31.45 19.62 12.70
CA ALA A 496 31.16 19.73 14.12
C ALA A 496 29.83 19.01 14.52
N ALA A 497 28.91 18.88 13.58
CA ALA A 497 27.68 18.13 13.73
C ALA A 497 27.85 16.58 13.58
N GLY A 498 29.08 16.12 13.31
CA GLY A 498 29.40 14.68 13.18
C GLY A 498 29.45 14.18 11.73
N TYR A 499 29.45 15.08 10.76
CA TYR A 499 29.63 14.77 9.33
C TYR A 499 31.07 15.06 8.88
N ASP A 500 32.05 14.61 9.69
CA ASP A 500 33.50 14.83 9.56
C ASP A 500 34.13 14.13 8.34
N TRP A 501 33.40 13.24 7.70
CA TRP A 501 33.76 12.59 6.44
C TRP A 501 33.61 13.53 5.21
N MET A 502 32.99 14.69 5.37
CA MET A 502 32.89 15.73 4.34
C MET A 502 33.99 16.77 4.56
N SER A 503 34.77 17.06 3.51
CA SER A 503 35.79 18.13 3.59
C SER A 503 35.15 19.51 3.74
N ALA A 504 35.64 20.30 4.67
CA ALA A 504 35.16 21.67 4.87
C ALA A 504 35.40 22.53 3.62
N GLY A 505 34.36 23.20 3.15
CA GLY A 505 34.41 24.05 1.96
C GLY A 505 34.40 23.27 0.63
N GLU A 506 34.32 21.95 0.64
CA GLU A 506 34.19 21.15 -0.56
C GLU A 506 32.73 20.73 -0.77
N PHE A 507 32.33 20.63 -2.03
CA PHE A 507 31.05 20.14 -2.46
C PHE A 507 31.28 18.89 -3.28
N ASP A 508 30.86 17.74 -2.72
CA ASP A 508 30.81 16.51 -3.43
C ASP A 508 29.41 16.37 -4.03
N GLY A 509 29.32 16.46 -5.36
CA GLY A 509 28.08 16.35 -6.10
C GLY A 509 28.23 15.34 -7.22
N GLY A 510 27.19 14.59 -7.46
CA GLY A 510 27.20 13.58 -8.50
C GLY A 510 25.82 13.09 -8.86
N PHE A 511 25.76 12.44 -10.02
CA PHE A 511 24.58 11.73 -10.50
C PHE A 511 24.82 10.22 -10.41
N ASP A 512 23.85 9.49 -9.87
CA ASP A 512 23.84 8.04 -9.85
C ASP A 512 22.62 7.53 -10.62
N GLN A 513 22.86 6.79 -11.71
CA GLN A 513 21.81 6.16 -12.50
C GLN A 513 21.12 5.02 -11.72
N GLY A 514 21.75 4.52 -10.69
CA GLY A 514 21.30 3.34 -9.97
C GLY A 514 21.55 2.03 -10.72
N LYS A 515 21.09 0.96 -10.13
CA LYS A 515 21.23 -0.38 -10.70
C LYS A 515 20.01 -1.22 -10.38
N TRP A 516 19.46 -1.86 -11.42
CA TRP A 516 18.43 -2.88 -11.25
C TRP A 516 19.00 -4.16 -10.64
N LEU A 517 18.32 -4.74 -9.68
CA LEU A 517 18.74 -5.92 -8.94
C LEU A 517 17.80 -7.09 -9.26
N ALA A 518 18.37 -8.19 -9.74
CA ALA A 518 17.62 -9.43 -9.95
C ALA A 518 17.15 -9.99 -8.60
N ASN A 519 15.91 -10.41 -8.55
CA ASN A 519 15.29 -11.05 -7.39
C ASN A 519 14.12 -11.92 -7.85
N ASP A 520 14.13 -13.21 -7.47
CA ASP A 520 13.06 -14.16 -7.83
C ASP A 520 12.00 -14.32 -6.73
N ILE A 521 12.23 -13.72 -5.56
CA ILE A 521 11.36 -13.86 -4.39
C ILE A 521 10.38 -12.68 -4.35
N PRO A 522 9.06 -12.90 -4.37
CA PRO A 522 8.10 -11.81 -4.18
C PRO A 522 8.32 -11.07 -2.86
N VAL A 523 8.40 -9.76 -2.91
CA VAL A 523 8.53 -8.87 -1.76
C VAL A 523 7.35 -7.92 -1.72
N ILE A 524 6.54 -7.98 -0.68
CA ILE A 524 5.44 -7.06 -0.44
C ILE A 524 5.90 -6.04 0.59
N VAL A 525 6.10 -4.81 0.16
CA VAL A 525 6.46 -3.69 1.05
C VAL A 525 5.20 -3.02 1.56
N LEU A 526 5.05 -2.93 2.88
CA LEU A 526 3.98 -2.16 3.50
C LEU A 526 4.48 -0.76 3.87
N MET A 527 3.72 0.27 3.52
CA MET A 527 4.10 1.67 3.68
C MET A 527 2.93 2.50 4.20
N ASP A 528 3.23 3.59 4.90
CA ASP A 528 2.26 4.61 5.32
C ASP A 528 2.87 6.02 5.34
N SER A 529 2.04 7.03 5.61
CA SER A 529 2.44 8.45 5.62
C SER A 529 3.38 8.85 6.77
N ARG A 530 3.84 7.90 7.59
CA ARG A 530 4.89 8.08 8.60
C ARG A 530 6.20 7.34 8.24
N CYS A 531 6.23 6.64 7.12
CA CYS A 531 7.44 6.11 6.55
C CYS A 531 8.21 7.26 5.90
N GLY A 532 9.33 7.69 6.48
CA GLY A 532 10.08 8.85 6.04
C GLY A 532 11.60 8.70 6.13
N SER A 533 12.33 9.58 5.47
CA SER A 533 13.80 9.66 5.52
C SER A 533 14.42 8.29 5.15
N SER A 534 15.29 7.72 5.97
CA SER A 534 15.88 6.39 5.69
C SER A 534 14.86 5.24 5.59
N GLY A 535 13.62 5.43 6.06
CA GLY A 535 12.51 4.52 5.75
C GLY A 535 12.13 4.58 4.28
N GLU A 536 12.16 5.78 3.69
CA GLU A 536 11.96 5.97 2.24
C GLU A 536 13.19 5.51 1.43
N SER A 537 14.41 5.64 1.96
CA SER A 537 15.59 5.02 1.33
C SER A 537 15.44 3.50 1.28
N ALA A 538 14.96 2.86 2.34
CA ALA A 538 14.66 1.42 2.33
C ALA A 538 13.61 1.05 1.27
N LEU A 539 12.58 1.87 1.10
CA LEU A 539 11.56 1.73 0.06
C LEU A 539 12.18 1.87 -1.34
N THR A 540 12.99 2.90 -1.58
CA THR A 540 13.63 3.12 -2.89
C THR A 540 14.58 1.99 -3.25
N PHE A 541 15.36 1.46 -2.29
CA PHE A 541 16.18 0.27 -2.50
C PHE A 541 15.35 -0.95 -2.86
N ALA A 542 14.21 -1.16 -2.18
CA ALA A 542 13.30 -2.25 -2.53
C ALA A 542 12.74 -2.10 -3.96
N LYS A 543 12.36 -0.88 -4.36
CA LYS A 543 11.84 -0.59 -5.70
C LYS A 543 12.84 -0.77 -6.84
N THR A 544 14.13 -0.95 -6.57
CA THR A 544 15.15 -1.29 -7.59
C THR A 544 15.29 -2.79 -7.82
N MET A 545 14.51 -3.63 -7.16
CA MET A 545 14.53 -5.08 -7.30
C MET A 545 13.35 -5.58 -8.13
N ASP A 546 13.54 -6.72 -8.82
CA ASP A 546 12.44 -7.48 -9.40
C ASP A 546 11.47 -7.97 -8.30
N ASN A 547 10.22 -8.19 -8.69
CA ASN A 547 9.21 -8.85 -7.88
C ASN A 547 8.86 -8.15 -6.56
N VAL A 548 8.85 -6.81 -6.58
CA VAL A 548 8.49 -5.97 -5.44
C VAL A 548 7.20 -5.22 -5.70
N ILE A 549 6.23 -5.35 -4.79
CA ILE A 549 4.98 -4.59 -4.77
C ILE A 549 4.92 -3.73 -3.50
N VAL A 550 4.57 -2.46 -3.64
CA VAL A 550 4.37 -1.52 -2.52
C VAL A 550 2.89 -1.34 -2.25
N ILE A 551 2.46 -1.60 -1.02
CA ILE A 551 1.05 -1.57 -0.61
C ILE A 551 0.87 -0.64 0.60
N GLY A 552 -0.14 0.21 0.56
CA GLY A 552 -0.48 1.10 1.69
C GLY A 552 -0.99 2.45 1.27
N SER A 553 -0.44 3.50 1.84
CA SER A 553 -0.68 4.89 1.45
C SER A 553 0.63 5.56 0.99
N ASN A 554 0.57 6.84 0.65
CA ASN A 554 1.78 7.62 0.38
C ASN A 554 2.75 7.59 1.58
N SER A 555 4.06 7.69 1.31
CA SER A 555 5.08 7.89 2.35
C SER A 555 5.06 9.33 2.89
N ALA A 556 5.95 9.66 3.81
CA ALA A 556 5.98 10.95 4.48
C ALA A 556 6.55 12.10 3.62
N GLY A 557 7.47 11.79 2.72
CA GLY A 557 8.20 12.78 1.94
C GLY A 557 9.25 13.53 2.76
N TYR A 558 10.37 12.88 3.02
CA TYR A 558 11.56 13.43 3.71
C TYR A 558 12.82 13.05 2.92
N GLN A 559 12.88 13.45 1.65
CA GLN A 559 13.94 12.99 0.74
C GLN A 559 14.86 14.10 0.22
N LEU A 560 14.39 15.36 0.22
CA LEU A 560 15.16 16.45 -0.37
C LEU A 560 16.50 16.66 0.33
N CYS A 561 16.50 16.70 1.67
CA CYS A 561 17.70 16.92 2.46
C CYS A 561 18.00 15.74 3.37
N GLY A 562 19.28 15.44 3.54
CA GLY A 562 19.81 14.43 4.45
C GLY A 562 20.89 14.96 5.35
N ASN A 563 21.48 14.05 6.19
CA ASN A 563 22.55 14.41 7.13
C ASN A 563 22.11 15.56 8.06
N VAL A 564 20.99 15.31 8.76
CA VAL A 564 20.25 16.31 9.53
C VAL A 564 20.82 16.47 10.92
N TYR A 565 20.92 17.73 11.41
CA TYR A 565 21.32 18.03 12.76
C TYR A 565 20.44 19.13 13.39
N ASP A 566 20.33 19.08 14.73
CA ASP A 566 19.62 20.06 15.54
C ASP A 566 20.61 21.10 16.07
N TYR A 567 20.73 22.24 15.41
CA TYR A 567 21.55 23.36 15.84
C TYR A 567 20.81 24.22 16.87
N SER A 568 21.48 24.62 17.94
CA SER A 568 20.86 25.38 19.03
C SER A 568 21.40 26.80 19.08
N LEU A 569 20.53 27.80 19.04
CA LEU A 569 20.91 29.21 19.12
C LEU A 569 21.29 29.58 20.55
N PRO A 570 22.49 30.20 20.77
CA PRO A 570 23.07 30.27 22.11
C PRO A 570 22.34 31.21 23.08
N ARG A 571 21.66 32.24 22.58
CA ARG A 571 21.00 33.27 23.41
C ARG A 571 19.54 32.95 23.68
N THR A 572 18.84 32.43 22.71
CA THR A 572 17.41 32.10 22.78
C THR A 572 17.14 30.67 23.18
N GLY A 573 18.03 29.74 22.84
CA GLY A 573 17.82 28.30 22.95
C GLY A 573 16.87 27.74 21.88
N ILE A 574 16.51 28.52 20.84
CA ILE A 574 15.75 28.03 19.71
C ILE A 574 16.59 26.98 18.98
N THR A 575 15.98 25.86 18.63
CA THR A 575 16.61 24.80 17.84
C THR A 575 16.21 24.96 16.37
N ALA A 576 17.20 24.98 15.48
CA ALA A 576 17.02 24.93 14.05
C ALA A 576 17.50 23.56 13.54
N CYS A 577 16.60 22.80 12.92
CA CYS A 577 16.89 21.50 12.32
C CYS A 577 16.99 21.66 10.81
N PHE A 578 18.12 21.25 10.21
CA PHE A 578 18.28 21.20 8.76
C PHE A 578 19.40 20.24 8.35
N GLY A 579 19.34 19.79 7.08
CA GLY A 579 20.29 18.83 6.51
C GLY A 579 21.41 19.50 5.73
N VAL A 580 22.59 18.87 5.70
CA VAL A 580 23.78 19.38 4.99
C VAL A 580 23.93 18.80 3.58
N SER A 581 23.05 17.91 3.17
CA SER A 581 23.02 17.39 1.79
C SER A 581 21.69 17.69 1.11
N ILE A 582 21.72 17.79 -0.21
CA ILE A 582 20.54 17.84 -1.08
C ILE A 582 20.54 16.62 -2.00
N SER A 583 19.38 16.05 -2.23
CA SER A 583 19.17 14.94 -3.17
C SER A 583 17.90 15.18 -3.99
N LEU A 584 18.04 15.21 -5.31
CA LEU A 584 16.94 15.34 -6.26
C LEU A 584 16.84 14.06 -7.10
N TYR A 585 15.63 13.56 -7.27
CA TYR A 585 15.33 12.29 -7.92
C TYR A 585 14.65 12.51 -9.28
N GLY A 586 14.95 11.64 -10.23
CA GLY A 586 14.26 11.57 -11.52
C GLY A 586 14.17 12.90 -12.27
N SER A 587 12.97 13.47 -12.34
CA SER A 587 12.69 14.74 -13.04
C SER A 587 13.12 16.01 -12.30
N MET A 588 13.99 15.93 -11.32
CA MET A 588 14.35 17.03 -10.42
C MET A 588 13.21 17.51 -9.49
N ASP A 589 12.13 16.71 -9.39
CA ASP A 589 10.99 17.05 -8.57
C ASP A 589 11.27 16.83 -7.07
N ASN A 590 10.77 17.75 -6.28
CA ASN A 590 10.78 17.64 -4.83
C ASN A 590 9.53 16.89 -4.37
N VAL A 591 9.72 15.73 -3.74
CA VAL A 591 8.65 14.89 -3.20
C VAL A 591 8.34 15.15 -1.73
N ASP A 592 9.03 16.09 -1.10
CA ASP A 592 8.86 16.37 0.32
C ASP A 592 7.44 16.81 0.65
N TYR A 593 6.96 16.34 1.79
CA TYR A 593 5.59 16.42 2.29
C TYR A 593 4.55 15.59 1.52
N LYS A 594 4.75 15.30 0.23
CA LYS A 594 3.86 14.46 -0.58
C LYS A 594 4.18 12.97 -0.44
N GLY A 595 5.46 12.65 -0.50
CA GLY A 595 6.00 11.30 -0.43
C GLY A 595 5.80 10.49 -1.72
N TYR A 596 6.19 9.22 -1.66
CA TYR A 596 6.02 8.25 -2.74
C TYR A 596 4.66 7.58 -2.65
N GLU A 597 4.03 7.37 -3.79
CA GLU A 597 2.76 6.64 -3.89
C GLU A 597 2.98 5.12 -3.94
N PRO A 598 2.05 4.31 -3.38
CA PRO A 598 2.12 2.86 -3.46
C PRO A 598 1.71 2.33 -4.86
N ASP A 599 2.06 1.09 -5.17
CA ASP A 599 1.52 0.39 -6.35
C ASP A 599 0.06 -0.02 -6.14
N LEU A 600 -0.30 -0.38 -4.91
CA LEU A 600 -1.67 -0.69 -4.49
C LEU A 600 -2.05 0.14 -3.27
N TRP A 601 -3.04 0.98 -3.43
CA TRP A 601 -3.60 1.72 -2.31
C TRP A 601 -4.39 0.81 -1.37
N CYS A 602 -4.15 0.93 -0.08
CA CYS A 602 -4.83 0.18 0.97
C CYS A 602 -4.72 0.97 2.28
N ASN A 603 -5.74 0.92 3.14
CA ASN A 603 -5.61 1.57 4.45
C ASN A 603 -4.49 0.90 5.28
N PRO A 604 -3.43 1.62 5.67
CA PRO A 604 -2.27 1.04 6.34
C PRO A 604 -2.60 0.29 7.64
N LYS A 605 -3.60 0.73 8.42
CA LYS A 605 -4.00 0.03 9.66
C LYS A 605 -4.48 -1.41 9.41
N THR A 606 -5.09 -1.66 8.25
CA THR A 606 -5.66 -2.96 7.90
C THR A 606 -4.87 -3.67 6.80
N SER A 607 -3.84 -3.03 6.24
CA SER A 607 -3.12 -3.53 5.05
C SER A 607 -2.48 -4.91 5.28
N LEU A 608 -1.93 -5.20 6.45
CA LEU A 608 -1.35 -6.52 6.72
C LEU A 608 -2.41 -7.63 6.66
N GLN A 609 -3.61 -7.40 7.23
CA GLN A 609 -4.71 -8.36 7.12
C GLN A 609 -5.15 -8.54 5.66
N SER A 610 -5.27 -7.45 4.91
CA SER A 610 -5.62 -7.49 3.48
C SER A 610 -4.55 -8.22 2.66
N VAL A 611 -3.26 -8.03 2.98
CA VAL A 611 -2.14 -8.75 2.35
C VAL A 611 -2.17 -10.23 2.67
N LEU A 612 -2.44 -10.64 3.90
CA LEU A 612 -2.58 -12.07 4.23
C LEU A 612 -3.76 -12.72 3.48
N ASN A 613 -4.86 -11.99 3.28
CA ASN A 613 -5.96 -12.44 2.44
C ASN A 613 -5.56 -12.53 0.96
N MET A 614 -4.72 -11.60 0.47
CA MET A 614 -4.16 -11.63 -0.88
C MET A 614 -3.20 -12.79 -1.09
N VAL A 615 -2.31 -13.04 -0.12
CA VAL A 615 -1.37 -14.17 -0.14
C VAL A 615 -2.10 -15.51 -0.26
N GLU A 616 -3.18 -15.68 0.52
CA GLU A 616 -4.02 -16.87 0.46
C GLU A 616 -4.79 -16.96 -0.88
N ARG A 617 -5.34 -15.83 -1.34
CA ARG A 617 -6.16 -15.75 -2.55
C ARG A 617 -5.38 -16.12 -3.81
N TYR A 618 -4.15 -15.67 -3.92
CA TYR A 618 -3.31 -15.84 -5.12
C TYR A 618 -2.21 -16.89 -4.95
N GLY A 619 -2.28 -17.71 -3.90
CA GLY A 619 -1.35 -18.82 -3.70
C GLY A 619 0.11 -18.42 -3.48
N LEU A 620 0.37 -17.22 -2.95
CA LEU A 620 1.74 -16.70 -2.77
C LEU A 620 2.48 -17.33 -1.58
N GLY A 621 1.81 -18.17 -0.80
CA GLY A 621 2.35 -18.84 0.36
C GLY A 621 1.42 -19.94 0.87
N SER A 622 1.92 -20.79 1.76
CA SER A 622 1.11 -21.88 2.31
C SER A 622 -0.02 -21.39 3.22
N ALA A 623 -1.14 -22.10 3.21
CA ALA A 623 -2.28 -21.79 4.10
C ALA A 623 -1.91 -21.85 5.58
N GLU A 624 -1.02 -22.80 5.96
CA GLU A 624 -0.50 -22.94 7.32
C GLU A 624 0.33 -21.70 7.73
N GLY A 625 1.20 -21.20 6.83
CA GLY A 625 2.01 -20.01 7.07
C GLY A 625 1.15 -18.77 7.24
N VAL A 626 0.13 -18.59 6.39
CA VAL A 626 -0.84 -17.49 6.52
C VAL A 626 -1.62 -17.58 7.84
N ALA A 627 -2.09 -18.75 8.22
CA ALA A 627 -2.82 -18.96 9.49
C ALA A 627 -1.93 -18.66 10.72
N ALA A 628 -0.66 -19.10 10.68
CA ALA A 628 0.31 -18.84 11.74
C ALA A 628 0.58 -17.33 11.90
N LEU A 629 0.79 -16.59 10.81
CA LEU A 629 0.95 -15.14 10.84
C LEU A 629 -0.33 -14.43 11.31
N ARG A 630 -1.51 -14.87 10.89
CA ARG A 630 -2.79 -14.32 11.38
C ARG A 630 -2.92 -14.45 12.90
N ALA A 631 -2.50 -15.56 13.48
CA ALA A 631 -2.49 -15.76 14.93
C ALA A 631 -1.57 -14.78 15.66
N GLN A 632 -0.52 -14.26 14.99
CA GLN A 632 0.42 -13.28 15.53
C GLN A 632 -0.04 -11.82 15.36
N LEU A 633 -1.07 -11.52 14.56
CA LEU A 633 -1.51 -10.16 14.28
C LEU A 633 -1.75 -9.30 15.54
N PRO A 634 -2.41 -9.79 16.62
CA PRO A 634 -2.59 -8.99 17.82
C PRO A 634 -1.25 -8.55 18.45
N ASN A 635 -0.23 -9.40 18.37
CA ASN A 635 1.10 -9.10 18.90
C ASN A 635 1.93 -8.19 17.97
N ILE A 636 1.67 -8.25 16.66
CA ILE A 636 2.35 -7.44 15.66
C ILE A 636 1.87 -5.99 15.70
N LEU A 637 0.58 -5.78 15.91
CA LEU A 637 -0.06 -4.46 15.83
C LEU A 637 -0.05 -3.68 17.15
N THR A 638 0.21 -4.33 18.29
CA THR A 638 0.09 -3.71 19.63
C THR A 638 1.42 -3.44 20.32
N LYS A 639 2.57 -3.78 19.72
CA LYS A 639 3.88 -3.63 20.38
C LYS A 639 4.90 -2.91 19.51
#